data_4f1c3337e24d00f97eb0c44136510aea
#
_entry.id   4f1c3337e24d00f97eb0c44136510aea
#
_cell.length_a   1.000
_cell.length_b   1.000
_cell.length_c   1.000
_cell.angle_alpha   90.00
_cell.angle_beta   90.00
_cell.angle_gamma   90.00
#
_symmetry.space_group_name_H-M   'P 1'
#
loop_
_entity.id
_entity.type
_entity.pdbx_description
1 polymer ?
#
loop_
_entity_poly.entity_id
_entity_poly.type
_entity_poly.pdbx_seq_one_letter_code
_entity_poly.pdbx_strand_id
1 'polypeptide(L)'
;MKKRQNENSRTMSKNIYAEQFDFEAFKKIPLQQRGRGNPGTKSKYRYKDIVTAFDIETTRLEEIEQSVMYIWQWAFDDVCVIGRTWDEFLSFCDKLTDALGENERLCIFIHNASYEFQFLKGIYDFKTSDIFAMSNRKVLRFFMFGNKLEFRCSYLHSNMNLKEYLGKMGVPDQKLTMDYDKKRYPWTELTDEELEYCIHDVTGLVQAIKVEMQHDGDSFYTFPLTSTGYVRRDAKKVMHSIAPYYVKKQLPNLHIYTMLREAFRGGNTHANRFYAKQIVTDVHSCDRSSSYPDVLVNQRYPCGKFIEIGEISEDYFRELYETHKAILMRVTFVGIRLREYKWGCPYLSRDKCRDVYKGVFDNGRIICADYLQTTITDIDFCILEEEYEWDDVYFLDVAYTRYGELPKRYKELINEYYRRKTDLKGIPEHELDYFRAKQKLNSLYGLSAMKPVRTPIRFENNMLVEAEEVDVAAELEKDNKRRVLLPYQVGVWCTAWARLELERGIRLVHKTKGAAFIYTDTDSIKYTGNVSFKGYNRHRISASKRNGAFATDPSGKTHYMGVFEDEGIAKEFVTLGAKKYAYTDEKGKLHITVAGVIKNAGARELEAHGGIREFKPDFIFVESGGLEAVYNDFPEIQDYEVDGHKLHITSNVVLRPSTYTLGITNEYEYLLKISGLENYVDIF
;
A
#
# COMPACT_ATOMS: atom_id res chain seq x y z
N MET A 1 36.18 39.14 8.16
CA MET A 1 34.88 38.60 8.56
C MET A 1 33.77 39.37 7.87
N LYS A 2 33.30 38.91 6.74
CA LYS A 2 32.18 39.52 6.00
C LYS A 2 31.02 38.52 6.05
N LYS A 3 29.93 38.93 6.74
CA LYS A 3 28.64 38.25 6.64
C LYS A 3 28.17 38.37 5.19
N ARG A 4 28.06 37.23 4.49
CA ARG A 4 27.28 37.12 3.26
C ARG A 4 25.81 37.04 3.72
N GLN A 5 25.06 38.06 3.50
CA GLN A 5 23.61 38.00 3.47
C GLN A 5 23.22 37.18 2.24
N ASN A 6 22.61 36.03 2.46
CA ASN A 6 21.87 35.32 1.43
C ASN A 6 20.54 36.09 1.25
N GLU A 7 20.47 36.93 0.28
CA GLU A 7 19.20 37.36 -0.31
C GLU A 7 18.63 36.18 -1.08
N ASN A 8 17.72 35.46 -0.48
CA ASN A 8 16.82 34.58 -1.20
C ASN A 8 15.92 35.45 -2.08
N SER A 9 16.33 35.71 -3.30
CA SER A 9 15.43 36.21 -4.33
C SER A 9 14.40 35.11 -4.58
N ARG A 10 13.18 35.31 -4.07
CA ARG A 10 12.00 34.59 -4.53
C ARG A 10 11.85 34.90 -6.02
N THR A 11 12.31 34.01 -6.88
CA THR A 11 11.91 34.00 -8.29
C THR A 11 10.43 33.58 -8.27
N MET A 12 9.52 34.52 -8.43
CA MET A 12 8.12 34.23 -8.68
C MET A 12 8.06 33.44 -9.97
N SER A 13 7.40 32.28 -9.96
CA SER A 13 7.17 31.48 -11.17
C SER A 13 6.46 32.37 -12.20
N LYS A 14 6.99 32.39 -13.41
CA LYS A 14 6.41 33.19 -14.47
C LYS A 14 5.21 32.47 -15.05
N ASN A 15 4.02 33.03 -14.87
CA ASN A 15 2.80 32.51 -15.46
C ASN A 15 2.63 33.02 -16.88
N ILE A 16 2.35 32.13 -17.80
CA ILE A 16 2.10 32.46 -19.20
C ILE A 16 0.92 31.65 -19.73
N TYR A 17 0.19 32.23 -20.67
CA TYR A 17 -0.77 31.48 -21.46
C TYR A 17 -0.08 30.64 -22.52
N ALA A 18 -0.73 29.56 -22.96
CA ALA A 18 -0.18 28.62 -23.95
C ALA A 18 0.39 29.25 -25.22
N GLU A 19 -0.20 30.37 -25.66
CA GLU A 19 0.24 31.14 -26.83
C GLU A 19 1.59 31.84 -26.64
N GLN A 20 1.95 32.14 -25.37
CA GLN A 20 3.16 32.87 -24.99
C GLN A 20 4.38 31.96 -24.76
N PHE A 21 4.18 30.64 -24.88
CA PHE A 21 5.25 29.66 -24.64
C PHE A 21 6.31 29.73 -25.75
N ASP A 22 7.57 29.80 -25.35
CA ASP A 22 8.70 29.85 -26.26
C ASP A 22 9.13 28.44 -26.71
N PHE A 23 8.49 27.93 -27.77
CA PHE A 23 8.82 26.63 -28.37
C PHE A 23 10.24 26.56 -28.93
N GLU A 24 10.83 27.70 -29.37
CA GLU A 24 12.20 27.72 -29.88
C GLU A 24 13.23 27.59 -28.74
N ALA A 25 12.96 28.17 -27.58
CA ALA A 25 13.74 27.92 -26.38
C ALA A 25 13.60 26.45 -25.92
N PHE A 26 12.38 25.90 -25.93
CA PHE A 26 12.11 24.51 -25.61
C PHE A 26 12.88 23.52 -26.50
N LYS A 27 12.94 23.75 -27.81
CA LYS A 27 13.73 22.92 -28.75
C LYS A 27 15.20 22.83 -28.35
N LYS A 28 15.77 23.91 -27.79
CA LYS A 28 17.18 24.01 -27.39
C LYS A 28 17.50 23.29 -26.08
N ILE A 29 16.51 22.89 -25.30
CA ILE A 29 16.73 22.13 -24.06
C ILE A 29 17.51 20.86 -24.38
N PRO A 30 18.63 20.57 -23.67
CA PRO A 30 19.45 19.39 -23.94
C PRO A 30 18.69 18.10 -23.68
N LEU A 31 19.23 17.02 -24.19
CA LEU A 31 18.72 15.68 -23.91
C LEU A 31 19.48 15.07 -22.76
N GLN A 32 18.75 14.45 -21.84
CA GLN A 32 19.33 13.79 -20.68
C GLN A 32 20.26 12.66 -21.09
N GLN A 33 21.43 12.62 -20.47
CA GLN A 33 22.42 11.58 -20.77
C GLN A 33 21.97 10.22 -20.21
N ARG A 34 22.16 9.18 -21.00
CA ARG A 34 21.97 7.80 -20.55
C ARG A 34 23.21 7.32 -19.82
N GLY A 35 23.05 6.91 -18.56
CA GLY A 35 24.13 6.27 -17.82
C GLY A 35 24.54 4.92 -18.43
N ARG A 36 25.82 4.56 -18.35
CA ARG A 36 26.32 3.25 -18.78
C ARG A 36 25.64 2.12 -17.97
N GLY A 37 25.17 1.07 -18.65
CA GLY A 37 24.51 -0.07 -18.00
C GLY A 37 23.07 0.18 -17.54
N ASN A 38 22.49 1.32 -17.89
CA ASN A 38 21.13 1.69 -17.55
C ASN A 38 20.09 0.85 -18.32
N PRO A 39 19.01 0.32 -17.69
CA PRO A 39 17.94 -0.39 -18.40
C PRO A 39 17.32 0.37 -19.57
N GLY A 40 17.32 1.71 -19.49
CA GLY A 40 16.83 2.58 -20.57
C GLY A 40 17.74 2.69 -21.80
N THR A 41 18.94 2.10 -21.78
CA THR A 41 19.89 2.22 -22.93
C THR A 41 19.38 1.57 -24.20
N LYS A 42 18.45 0.61 -24.11
CA LYS A 42 17.81 -0.04 -25.26
C LYS A 42 16.63 0.73 -25.85
N SER A 43 16.12 1.73 -25.16
CA SER A 43 15.02 2.55 -25.67
C SER A 43 15.54 3.44 -26.81
N LYS A 44 14.80 3.54 -27.90
CA LYS A 44 15.10 4.51 -28.96
C LYS A 44 14.86 5.96 -28.51
N TYR A 45 13.97 6.17 -27.53
CA TYR A 45 13.59 7.50 -27.06
C TYR A 45 14.64 8.10 -26.12
N ARG A 46 14.83 9.42 -26.25
CA ARG A 46 15.71 10.26 -25.41
C ARG A 46 14.88 11.35 -24.75
N TYR A 47 15.01 11.51 -23.45
CA TYR A 47 14.24 12.51 -22.71
C TYR A 47 14.87 13.91 -22.82
N LYS A 48 14.04 14.95 -22.99
CA LYS A 48 14.43 16.33 -22.69
C LYS A 48 14.83 16.45 -21.23
N ASP A 49 15.93 17.15 -20.95
CA ASP A 49 16.49 17.30 -19.60
C ASP A 49 15.80 18.45 -18.85
N ILE A 50 14.52 18.30 -18.68
CA ILE A 50 13.66 19.25 -17.95
C ILE A 50 12.58 18.45 -17.19
N VAL A 51 12.37 18.80 -15.92
CA VAL A 51 11.27 18.24 -15.12
C VAL A 51 10.02 19.05 -15.38
N THR A 52 8.93 18.37 -15.73
CA THR A 52 7.65 19.02 -15.95
C THR A 52 6.54 18.35 -15.16
N ALA A 53 5.55 19.09 -14.74
CA ALA A 53 4.36 18.59 -14.04
C ALA A 53 3.09 19.21 -14.59
N PHE A 54 2.04 18.42 -14.65
CA PHE A 54 0.73 18.79 -15.18
C PHE A 54 -0.34 18.48 -14.14
N ASP A 55 -1.34 19.34 -14.07
CA ASP A 55 -2.50 19.17 -13.22
C ASP A 55 -3.72 19.89 -13.80
N ILE A 56 -4.92 19.58 -13.30
CA ILE A 56 -6.18 20.23 -13.67
C ILE A 56 -6.99 20.57 -12.44
N GLU A 57 -7.74 21.67 -12.52
CA GLU A 57 -8.77 21.97 -11.54
C GLU A 57 -10.16 21.80 -12.14
N THR A 58 -11.07 21.31 -11.33
CA THR A 58 -12.40 20.90 -11.79
C THR A 58 -13.50 21.50 -10.93
N THR A 59 -14.63 21.76 -11.57
CA THR A 59 -15.89 22.12 -10.91
C THR A 59 -16.86 20.95 -10.92
N ARG A 60 -17.58 20.78 -9.83
CA ARG A 60 -18.64 19.80 -9.69
C ARG A 60 -19.97 20.37 -10.16
N LEU A 61 -20.58 19.75 -11.13
CA LEU A 61 -21.93 20.04 -11.60
C LEU A 61 -22.89 18.97 -11.03
N GLU A 62 -23.53 19.32 -9.93
CA GLU A 62 -24.40 18.38 -9.20
C GLU A 62 -25.66 18.05 -10.03
N GLU A 63 -26.14 18.99 -10.80
CA GLU A 63 -27.34 18.91 -11.61
C GLU A 63 -27.28 17.80 -12.67
N ILE A 64 -26.07 17.51 -13.14
CA ILE A 64 -25.83 16.48 -14.17
C ILE A 64 -24.87 15.40 -13.69
N GLU A 65 -24.53 15.42 -12.39
CA GLU A 65 -23.60 14.48 -11.76
C GLU A 65 -22.27 14.34 -12.51
N GLN A 66 -21.66 15.45 -12.93
CA GLN A 66 -20.39 15.48 -13.67
C GLN A 66 -19.41 16.47 -13.09
N SER A 67 -18.13 16.21 -13.33
CA SER A 67 -17.05 17.16 -13.05
C SER A 67 -16.43 17.64 -14.35
N VAL A 68 -16.22 18.96 -14.43
CA VAL A 68 -15.68 19.61 -15.64
C VAL A 68 -14.42 20.38 -15.29
N MET A 69 -13.43 20.31 -16.16
CA MET A 69 -12.20 21.07 -16.04
C MET A 69 -12.47 22.54 -16.38
N TYR A 70 -11.96 23.45 -15.55
CA TYR A 70 -12.04 24.89 -15.79
C TYR A 70 -10.67 25.57 -15.99
N ILE A 71 -9.59 24.91 -15.59
CA ILE A 71 -8.21 25.33 -15.85
C ILE A 71 -7.31 24.09 -15.87
N TRP A 72 -6.33 24.07 -16.76
CA TRP A 72 -5.20 23.19 -16.71
C TRP A 72 -3.91 24.00 -16.54
N GLN A 73 -2.96 23.43 -15.80
CA GLN A 73 -1.66 24.04 -15.54
C GLN A 73 -0.54 23.03 -15.82
N TRP A 74 0.52 23.52 -16.47
CA TRP A 74 1.68 22.72 -16.82
C TRP A 74 2.98 23.47 -16.53
N ALA A 75 3.70 23.04 -15.50
CA ALA A 75 4.99 23.62 -15.14
C ALA A 75 6.14 23.03 -15.95
N PHE A 76 6.99 23.92 -16.45
CA PHE A 76 8.27 23.65 -17.11
C PHE A 76 9.35 24.35 -16.27
N ASP A 77 9.95 23.64 -15.30
CA ASP A 77 10.81 24.24 -14.28
C ASP A 77 10.12 25.43 -13.57
N ASP A 78 10.56 26.65 -13.81
CA ASP A 78 10.06 27.87 -13.17
C ASP A 78 8.96 28.60 -13.99
N VAL A 79 8.60 28.06 -15.16
CA VAL A 79 7.56 28.62 -16.01
C VAL A 79 6.32 27.74 -15.93
N CYS A 80 5.18 28.32 -15.57
CA CYS A 80 3.90 27.62 -15.59
C CYS A 80 3.04 28.11 -16.76
N VAL A 81 2.67 27.19 -17.64
CA VAL A 81 1.73 27.41 -18.74
C VAL A 81 0.35 27.07 -18.24
N ILE A 82 -0.61 27.96 -18.49
CA ILE A 82 -2.02 27.78 -18.15
C ILE A 82 -2.90 27.86 -19.39
N GLY A 83 -4.01 27.14 -19.35
CA GLY A 83 -5.07 27.25 -20.34
C GLY A 83 -6.43 26.87 -19.76
N ARG A 84 -7.49 27.19 -20.46
CA ARG A 84 -8.84 27.12 -19.96
C ARG A 84 -9.70 26.07 -20.67
N THR A 85 -9.27 25.61 -21.84
CA THR A 85 -10.04 24.67 -22.67
C THR A 85 -9.18 23.46 -23.07
N TRP A 86 -9.86 22.36 -23.41
CA TRP A 86 -9.20 21.18 -23.94
C TRP A 86 -8.63 21.38 -25.35
N ASP A 87 -9.23 22.26 -26.15
CA ASP A 87 -8.70 22.60 -27.48
C ASP A 87 -7.37 23.33 -27.38
N GLU A 88 -7.24 24.25 -26.43
CA GLU A 88 -5.94 24.90 -26.11
C GLU A 88 -4.90 23.86 -25.65
N PHE A 89 -5.29 22.92 -24.78
CA PHE A 89 -4.41 21.85 -24.32
C PHE A 89 -3.91 20.97 -25.48
N LEU A 90 -4.82 20.49 -26.32
CA LEU A 90 -4.45 19.65 -27.47
C LEU A 90 -3.57 20.41 -28.46
N SER A 91 -3.91 21.67 -28.78
CA SER A 91 -3.10 22.53 -29.62
C SER A 91 -1.71 22.77 -29.05
N PHE A 92 -1.60 22.96 -27.73
CA PHE A 92 -0.31 23.09 -27.03
C PHE A 92 0.50 21.80 -27.09
N CYS A 93 -0.14 20.64 -26.89
CA CYS A 93 0.49 19.32 -27.04
C CYS A 93 1.03 19.09 -28.44
N ASP A 94 0.27 19.44 -29.49
CA ASP A 94 0.70 19.33 -30.88
C ASP A 94 1.96 20.15 -31.14
N LYS A 95 1.96 21.43 -30.75
CA LYS A 95 3.14 22.31 -30.89
C LYS A 95 4.36 21.80 -30.10
N LEU A 96 4.16 21.22 -28.89
CA LEU A 96 5.24 20.59 -28.12
C LEU A 96 5.79 19.40 -28.86
N THR A 97 4.94 18.55 -29.44
CA THR A 97 5.40 17.36 -30.15
C THR A 97 6.08 17.68 -31.48
N ASP A 98 5.70 18.77 -32.13
CA ASP A 98 6.40 19.31 -33.32
C ASP A 98 7.79 19.87 -32.95
N ALA A 99 7.90 20.41 -31.72
CA ALA A 99 9.18 20.87 -31.19
C ALA A 99 10.12 19.72 -30.72
N LEU A 100 9.62 18.49 -30.58
CA LEU A 100 10.39 17.30 -30.23
C LEU A 100 10.85 16.57 -31.50
N GLY A 101 12.11 16.18 -31.56
CA GLY A 101 12.65 15.32 -32.61
C GLY A 101 11.98 13.94 -32.66
N GLU A 102 12.22 13.16 -33.70
CA GLU A 102 11.57 11.87 -33.97
C GLU A 102 11.68 10.89 -32.77
N ASN A 103 12.83 10.85 -32.12
CA ASN A 103 13.09 9.95 -30.98
C ASN A 103 13.27 10.72 -29.67
N GLU A 104 12.77 11.94 -29.58
CA GLU A 104 12.77 12.72 -28.35
C GLU A 104 11.46 12.54 -27.58
N ARG A 105 11.51 12.71 -26.28
CA ARG A 105 10.38 12.52 -25.38
C ARG A 105 10.43 13.53 -24.24
N LEU A 106 9.27 14.04 -23.87
CA LEU A 106 9.07 14.80 -22.66
C LEU A 106 8.48 13.90 -21.57
N CYS A 107 9.00 13.98 -20.34
CA CYS A 107 8.47 13.29 -19.17
C CYS A 107 7.67 14.27 -18.31
N ILE A 108 6.41 13.98 -18.09
CA ILE A 108 5.46 14.83 -17.38
C ILE A 108 4.98 14.09 -16.13
N PHE A 109 5.06 14.73 -14.96
CA PHE A 109 4.54 14.16 -13.72
C PHE A 109 3.14 14.70 -13.42
N ILE A 110 2.28 13.81 -12.95
CA ILE A 110 0.93 14.14 -12.47
C ILE A 110 0.78 13.55 -11.07
N HIS A 111 0.19 14.31 -10.15
CA HIS A 111 -0.08 13.79 -8.82
C HIS A 111 -1.49 13.20 -8.75
N ASN A 112 -1.59 11.86 -8.79
CA ASN A 112 -2.82 11.07 -8.97
C ASN A 112 -3.31 10.98 -10.43
N ALA A 113 -2.41 10.64 -11.35
CA ALA A 113 -2.69 10.50 -12.78
C ALA A 113 -3.95 9.68 -13.15
N SER A 114 -4.51 8.92 -12.19
CA SER A 114 -5.77 8.19 -12.42
C SER A 114 -6.98 9.13 -12.52
N TYR A 115 -6.91 10.30 -11.91
CA TYR A 115 -7.97 11.31 -11.99
C TYR A 115 -7.92 12.06 -13.32
N GLU A 116 -6.79 12.65 -13.66
CA GLU A 116 -6.60 13.40 -14.91
C GLU A 116 -6.80 12.51 -16.14
N PHE A 117 -6.42 11.23 -16.05
CA PHE A 117 -6.61 10.28 -17.11
C PHE A 117 -8.09 10.11 -17.49
N GLN A 118 -9.03 10.24 -16.54
CA GLN A 118 -10.47 10.15 -16.85
C GLN A 118 -10.94 11.30 -17.74
N PHE A 119 -10.34 12.47 -17.63
CA PHE A 119 -10.64 13.62 -18.49
C PHE A 119 -9.93 13.50 -19.84
N LEU A 120 -8.66 13.11 -19.83
CA LEU A 120 -7.85 13.00 -21.04
C LEU A 120 -8.35 11.91 -22.00
N LYS A 121 -8.90 10.80 -21.49
CA LYS A 121 -9.47 9.76 -22.36
C LYS A 121 -10.72 10.19 -23.12
N GLY A 122 -11.38 11.27 -22.70
CA GLY A 122 -12.53 11.85 -23.40
C GLY A 122 -12.14 12.77 -24.55
N ILE A 123 -10.87 13.18 -24.62
CA ILE A 123 -10.36 14.11 -25.64
C ILE A 123 -9.27 13.52 -26.53
N TYR A 124 -8.73 12.36 -26.17
CA TYR A 124 -7.64 11.71 -26.88
C TYR A 124 -7.89 10.22 -27.04
N ASP A 125 -7.67 9.68 -28.25
CA ASP A 125 -7.88 8.27 -28.56
C ASP A 125 -6.69 7.41 -28.13
N PHE A 126 -6.80 6.81 -26.93
CA PHE A 126 -5.78 5.92 -26.36
C PHE A 126 -5.91 4.49 -26.86
N LYS A 127 -4.78 3.82 -27.01
CA LYS A 127 -4.67 2.37 -27.21
C LYS A 127 -4.19 1.69 -25.93
N THR A 128 -4.54 0.41 -25.77
CA THR A 128 -4.02 -0.39 -24.63
C THR A 128 -2.50 -0.32 -24.50
N SER A 129 -1.77 -0.23 -25.60
CA SER A 129 -0.30 -0.10 -25.61
C SER A 129 0.24 1.20 -25.00
N ASP A 130 -0.59 2.23 -24.98
CA ASP A 130 -0.22 3.57 -24.51
C ASP A 130 -0.33 3.69 -23.00
N ILE A 131 -1.02 2.75 -22.34
CA ILE A 131 -1.37 2.83 -20.93
C ILE A 131 -0.71 1.71 -20.15
N PHE A 132 -0.15 2.06 -19.00
CA PHE A 132 0.32 1.12 -17.99
C PHE A 132 -0.40 1.37 -16.68
N ALA A 133 -1.38 0.53 -16.38
CA ALA A 133 -2.20 0.57 -15.18
C ALA A 133 -2.08 -0.74 -14.37
N MET A 134 -2.31 -0.66 -13.07
CA MET A 134 -2.39 -1.82 -12.16
C MET A 134 -3.84 -2.24 -11.90
N SER A 135 -4.78 -1.36 -12.05
CA SER A 135 -6.23 -1.53 -11.99
C SER A 135 -6.89 -0.34 -12.69
N ASN A 136 -8.21 -0.36 -12.81
CA ASN A 136 -8.99 0.75 -13.38
C ASN A 136 -8.79 2.10 -12.66
N ARG A 137 -8.38 2.09 -11.39
CA ARG A 137 -8.11 3.28 -10.56
C ARG A 137 -6.63 3.50 -10.26
N LYS A 138 -5.71 2.78 -10.91
CA LYS A 138 -4.26 2.86 -10.63
C LYS A 138 -3.46 2.95 -11.91
N VAL A 139 -3.54 4.09 -12.58
CA VAL A 139 -2.75 4.43 -13.75
C VAL A 139 -1.36 4.88 -13.30
N LEU A 140 -0.34 4.14 -13.71
CA LEU A 140 1.07 4.44 -13.37
C LEU A 140 1.70 5.37 -14.38
N ARG A 141 1.36 5.17 -15.65
CA ARG A 141 1.95 5.86 -16.78
C ARG A 141 1.07 5.71 -18.01
N PHE A 142 1.02 6.77 -18.81
CA PHE A 142 0.44 6.71 -20.16
C PHE A 142 1.22 7.59 -21.13
N PHE A 143 0.98 7.38 -22.42
CA PHE A 143 1.62 8.10 -23.51
C PHE A 143 0.59 8.77 -24.39
N MET A 144 0.94 9.95 -24.89
CA MET A 144 0.17 10.66 -25.92
C MET A 144 1.08 11.02 -27.11
N PHE A 145 0.48 11.36 -28.25
CA PHE A 145 1.15 11.84 -29.47
C PHE A 145 2.33 10.96 -29.91
N GLY A 146 2.03 9.70 -30.24
CA GLY A 146 3.03 8.74 -30.74
C GLY A 146 4.15 8.41 -29.76
N ASN A 147 3.85 8.44 -28.46
CA ASN A 147 4.80 8.22 -27.37
C ASN A 147 5.84 9.36 -27.16
N LYS A 148 5.60 10.54 -27.70
CA LYS A 148 6.48 11.71 -27.47
C LYS A 148 6.24 12.34 -26.10
N LEU A 149 4.99 12.33 -25.60
CA LEU A 149 4.62 12.80 -24.27
C LEU A 149 4.39 11.60 -23.35
N GLU A 150 5.16 11.49 -22.28
CA GLU A 150 5.07 10.43 -21.28
C GLU A 150 4.62 10.99 -19.93
N PHE A 151 3.41 10.65 -19.52
CA PHE A 151 2.85 11.06 -18.23
C PHE A 151 3.08 9.98 -17.17
N ARG A 152 3.57 10.36 -16.00
CA ARG A 152 3.89 9.47 -14.87
C ARG A 152 3.18 9.90 -13.59
N CYS A 153 2.60 8.94 -12.88
CA CYS A 153 1.93 9.19 -11.61
C CYS A 153 2.95 9.35 -10.46
N SER A 154 3.01 10.53 -9.85
CA SER A 154 3.83 10.77 -8.67
C SER A 154 3.16 10.33 -7.36
N TYR A 155 1.83 10.26 -7.30
CA TYR A 155 1.11 9.69 -6.15
C TYR A 155 1.43 8.20 -5.94
N LEU A 156 1.35 7.38 -6.99
CA LEU A 156 1.71 5.96 -6.93
C LEU A 156 3.22 5.74 -6.73
N HIS A 157 4.03 6.72 -7.12
CA HIS A 157 5.46 6.73 -6.86
C HIS A 157 5.75 7.03 -5.39
N SER A 158 5.19 8.09 -4.81
CA SER A 158 5.45 8.53 -3.43
C SER A 158 4.62 7.75 -2.39
N ASN A 159 3.39 7.37 -2.75
CA ASN A 159 2.36 6.83 -1.86
C ASN A 159 2.00 7.82 -0.72
N MET A 160 1.98 9.10 -1.02
CA MET A 160 1.65 10.22 -0.14
C MET A 160 0.72 11.19 -0.88
N ASN A 161 -0.10 11.95 -0.18
CA ASN A 161 -0.77 13.11 -0.78
C ASN A 161 0.26 14.20 -1.15
N LEU A 162 -0.13 15.14 -2.02
CA LEU A 162 0.80 16.15 -2.55
C LEU A 162 1.47 16.96 -1.43
N LYS A 163 0.69 17.49 -0.49
CA LYS A 163 1.20 18.28 0.64
C LYS A 163 2.24 17.52 1.47
N GLU A 164 1.97 16.26 1.78
CA GLU A 164 2.91 15.41 2.51
C GLU A 164 4.18 15.14 1.68
N TYR A 165 4.03 14.89 0.39
CA TYR A 165 5.15 14.66 -0.52
C TYR A 165 6.04 15.91 -0.63
N LEU A 166 5.46 17.09 -0.86
CA LEU A 166 6.18 18.35 -0.91
C LEU A 166 6.93 18.60 0.41
N GLY A 167 6.26 18.45 1.55
CA GLY A 167 6.87 18.61 2.86
C GLY A 167 8.05 17.67 3.10
N LYS A 168 7.95 16.39 2.67
CA LYS A 168 9.06 15.43 2.79
C LYS A 168 10.25 15.75 1.88
N MET A 169 10.01 16.41 0.76
CA MET A 169 11.06 16.88 -0.14
C MET A 169 11.62 18.27 0.26
N GLY A 170 11.16 18.84 1.37
CA GLY A 170 11.61 20.15 1.85
C GLY A 170 11.11 21.34 1.02
N VAL A 171 10.07 21.12 0.22
CA VAL A 171 9.40 22.20 -0.52
C VAL A 171 8.52 22.98 0.47
N PRO A 172 8.65 24.31 0.56
CA PRO A 172 7.88 25.11 1.50
C PRO A 172 6.36 24.99 1.29
N ASP A 173 5.62 24.77 2.37
CA ASP A 173 4.16 24.80 2.36
C ASP A 173 3.69 26.26 2.21
N GLN A 174 3.03 26.57 1.11
CA GLN A 174 2.28 27.80 0.98
C GLN A 174 0.87 27.49 1.51
N LYS A 175 0.42 28.24 2.53
CA LYS A 175 -0.91 28.08 3.12
C LYS A 175 -1.99 28.66 2.20
N LEU A 176 -2.04 28.13 0.98
CA LEU A 176 -3.08 28.47 0.02
C LEU A 176 -4.26 27.52 0.22
N THR A 177 -5.46 28.04 0.11
CA THR A 177 -6.71 27.26 0.21
C THR A 177 -7.60 27.60 -0.97
N MET A 178 -8.18 26.56 -1.57
CA MET A 178 -9.18 26.69 -2.62
C MET A 178 -10.55 26.38 -2.05
N ASP A 179 -11.53 27.24 -2.32
CA ASP A 179 -12.93 26.93 -2.05
C ASP A 179 -13.46 26.03 -3.18
N TYR A 180 -13.58 24.73 -2.91
CA TYR A 180 -14.04 23.73 -3.87
C TYR A 180 -15.54 23.72 -4.09
N ASP A 181 -16.33 24.43 -3.25
CA ASP A 181 -17.78 24.53 -3.42
C ASP A 181 -18.17 25.68 -4.36
N LYS A 182 -17.25 26.63 -4.59
CA LYS A 182 -17.42 27.70 -5.57
C LYS A 182 -17.37 27.14 -6.99
N LYS A 183 -18.47 27.26 -7.74
CA LYS A 183 -18.51 26.87 -9.16
C LYS A 183 -17.65 27.78 -10.03
N ARG A 184 -16.77 27.19 -10.83
CA ARG A 184 -15.90 27.86 -11.80
C ARG A 184 -16.00 27.18 -13.14
N TYR A 185 -15.98 27.96 -14.19
CA TYR A 185 -16.07 27.48 -15.58
C TYR A 185 -14.86 27.98 -16.38
N PRO A 186 -14.61 27.45 -17.58
CA PRO A 186 -13.52 27.93 -18.44
C PRO A 186 -13.49 29.45 -18.68
N TRP A 187 -14.64 30.10 -18.63
CA TRP A 187 -14.79 31.56 -18.79
C TRP A 187 -14.83 32.35 -17.47
N THR A 188 -14.85 31.69 -16.33
CA THR A 188 -14.82 32.36 -15.02
C THR A 188 -13.47 33.03 -14.80
N GLU A 189 -13.45 34.30 -14.47
CA GLU A 189 -12.25 35.03 -14.06
C GLU A 189 -11.76 34.47 -12.70
N LEU A 190 -10.50 34.08 -12.62
CA LEU A 190 -9.88 33.56 -11.42
C LEU A 190 -9.15 34.67 -10.70
N THR A 191 -9.19 34.72 -9.37
CA THR A 191 -8.41 35.63 -8.56
C THR A 191 -6.92 35.25 -8.60
N ASP A 192 -6.06 36.23 -8.24
CA ASP A 192 -4.61 35.97 -8.15
C ASP A 192 -4.30 34.84 -7.15
N GLU A 193 -5.03 34.77 -6.03
CA GLU A 193 -4.88 33.67 -5.04
C GLU A 193 -5.28 32.31 -5.58
N GLU A 194 -6.37 32.23 -6.36
CA GLU A 194 -6.81 31.01 -7.03
C GLU A 194 -5.79 30.55 -8.07
N LEU A 195 -5.23 31.47 -8.84
CA LEU A 195 -4.16 31.17 -9.80
C LEU A 195 -2.87 30.75 -9.09
N GLU A 196 -2.47 31.42 -8.01
CA GLU A 196 -1.30 31.05 -7.24
C GLU A 196 -1.43 29.64 -6.65
N TYR A 197 -2.63 29.26 -6.18
CA TYR A 197 -2.93 27.88 -5.74
C TYR A 197 -2.65 26.87 -6.84
N CYS A 198 -3.30 27.02 -8.01
CA CYS A 198 -3.16 26.11 -9.16
C CYS A 198 -1.69 25.96 -9.59
N ILE A 199 -0.94 27.07 -9.61
CA ILE A 199 0.46 27.09 -10.03
C ILE A 199 1.36 26.41 -9.01
N HIS A 200 1.08 26.59 -7.72
CA HIS A 200 1.88 26.02 -6.65
C HIS A 200 1.87 24.49 -6.68
N ASP A 201 0.76 23.85 -7.00
CA ASP A 201 0.65 22.40 -7.04
C ASP A 201 1.59 21.79 -8.09
N VAL A 202 1.67 22.37 -9.29
CA VAL A 202 2.57 21.86 -10.34
C VAL A 202 4.02 22.32 -10.16
N THR A 203 4.28 23.55 -9.73
CA THR A 203 5.66 24.03 -9.50
C THR A 203 6.29 23.37 -8.28
N GLY A 204 5.50 23.19 -7.22
CA GLY A 204 5.90 22.42 -6.05
C GLY A 204 6.24 20.97 -6.40
N LEU A 205 5.42 20.32 -7.24
CA LEU A 205 5.67 18.97 -7.71
C LEU A 205 6.97 18.87 -8.51
N VAL A 206 7.24 19.84 -9.40
CA VAL A 206 8.52 19.91 -10.15
C VAL A 206 9.70 19.98 -9.19
N GLN A 207 9.64 20.86 -8.17
CA GLN A 207 10.70 20.98 -7.17
C GLN A 207 10.90 19.69 -6.40
N ALA A 208 9.83 19.06 -5.92
CA ALA A 208 9.89 17.79 -5.18
C ALA A 208 10.54 16.68 -6.01
N ILE A 209 10.15 16.52 -7.28
CA ILE A 209 10.74 15.52 -8.19
C ILE A 209 12.23 15.81 -8.44
N LYS A 210 12.62 17.06 -8.62
CA LYS A 210 14.05 17.46 -8.78
C LYS A 210 14.88 17.07 -7.55
N VAL A 211 14.40 17.41 -6.35
CA VAL A 211 15.06 17.07 -5.08
C VAL A 211 15.20 15.56 -4.95
N GLU A 212 14.15 14.80 -5.24
CA GLU A 212 14.17 13.35 -5.15
C GLU A 212 15.12 12.71 -6.16
N MET A 213 15.07 13.14 -7.43
CA MET A 213 15.96 12.64 -8.47
C MET A 213 17.43 12.94 -8.14
N GLN A 214 17.72 14.14 -7.64
CA GLN A 214 19.08 14.54 -7.24
C GLN A 214 19.58 13.71 -6.06
N HIS A 215 18.74 13.54 -5.04
CA HIS A 215 19.06 12.77 -3.83
C HIS A 215 19.41 11.30 -4.14
N ASP A 216 18.59 10.65 -4.99
CA ASP A 216 18.78 9.23 -5.32
C ASP A 216 19.71 9.01 -6.53
N GLY A 217 20.20 10.08 -7.17
CA GLY A 217 21.06 10.03 -8.36
C GLY A 217 20.33 9.48 -9.58
N ASP A 218 19.04 9.74 -9.69
CA ASP A 218 18.20 9.23 -10.76
C ASP A 218 18.10 10.16 -11.97
N SER A 219 17.78 9.56 -13.10
CA SER A 219 17.39 10.22 -14.34
C SER A 219 15.99 9.72 -14.72
N PHE A 220 15.35 10.29 -15.74
CA PHE A 220 14.05 9.79 -16.22
C PHE A 220 14.11 8.31 -16.67
N TYR A 221 15.30 7.79 -17.00
CA TYR A 221 15.50 6.37 -17.32
C TYR A 221 15.49 5.46 -16.09
N THR A 222 15.85 5.95 -14.91
CA THR A 222 16.01 5.17 -13.69
C THR A 222 14.99 5.48 -12.62
N PHE A 223 14.37 6.66 -12.68
CA PHE A 223 13.34 7.08 -11.73
C PHE A 223 12.17 6.09 -11.75
N PRO A 224 11.88 5.40 -10.65
CA PRO A 224 10.91 4.31 -10.65
C PRO A 224 9.47 4.83 -10.67
N LEU A 225 8.56 4.06 -11.27
CA LEU A 225 7.13 4.40 -11.28
C LEU A 225 6.41 4.19 -9.94
N THR A 226 7.05 3.51 -8.99
CA THR A 226 6.51 3.25 -7.65
C THR A 226 7.60 3.26 -6.61
N SER A 227 7.31 3.61 -5.37
CA SER A 227 8.26 3.56 -4.23
C SER A 227 8.98 2.21 -4.10
N THR A 228 8.26 1.11 -4.36
CA THR A 228 8.86 -0.24 -4.36
C THR A 228 9.88 -0.47 -5.47
N GLY A 229 9.93 0.40 -6.47
CA GLY A 229 10.92 0.35 -7.55
C GLY A 229 12.35 0.55 -7.06
N TYR A 230 12.57 1.40 -6.06
CA TYR A 230 13.86 1.61 -5.44
C TYR A 230 14.42 0.33 -4.80
N VAL A 231 13.62 -0.28 -3.93
CA VAL A 231 14.04 -1.52 -3.26
C VAL A 231 14.15 -2.69 -4.24
N ARG A 232 13.34 -2.70 -5.30
CA ARG A 232 13.47 -3.69 -6.39
C ARG A 232 14.79 -3.54 -7.12
N ARG A 233 15.24 -2.31 -7.37
CA ARG A 233 16.54 -2.01 -8.00
C ARG A 233 17.69 -2.54 -7.14
N ASP A 234 17.68 -2.23 -5.84
CA ASP A 234 18.71 -2.66 -4.91
C ASP A 234 18.71 -4.18 -4.71
N ALA A 235 17.55 -4.80 -4.52
CA ALA A 235 17.40 -6.25 -4.43
C ALA A 235 17.86 -6.97 -5.71
N LYS A 236 17.56 -6.43 -6.90
CA LYS A 236 18.07 -7.00 -8.17
C LYS A 236 19.59 -6.93 -8.26
N LYS A 237 20.22 -5.83 -7.84
CA LYS A 237 21.68 -5.70 -7.78
C LYS A 237 22.31 -6.85 -6.96
N VAL A 238 21.76 -7.07 -5.75
CA VAL A 238 22.24 -8.10 -4.83
C VAL A 238 22.01 -9.50 -5.39
N MET A 239 20.82 -9.74 -5.97
CA MET A 239 20.38 -11.07 -6.39
C MET A 239 20.89 -11.49 -7.77
N HIS A 240 21.36 -10.58 -8.61
CA HIS A 240 21.70 -10.85 -10.01
C HIS A 240 22.72 -12.01 -10.16
N SER A 241 23.79 -12.01 -9.40
CA SER A 241 24.81 -13.06 -9.43
C SER A 241 24.39 -14.35 -8.74
N ILE A 242 23.39 -14.30 -7.86
CA ILE A 242 22.92 -15.43 -7.03
C ILE A 242 21.74 -16.14 -7.68
N ALA A 243 20.93 -15.42 -8.47
CA ALA A 243 19.68 -15.91 -9.02
C ALA A 243 19.79 -17.23 -9.80
N PRO A 244 20.82 -17.48 -10.65
CA PRO A 244 20.96 -18.75 -11.36
C PRO A 244 21.08 -19.97 -10.43
N TYR A 245 21.72 -19.82 -9.28
CA TYR A 245 22.01 -20.89 -8.34
C TYR A 245 20.96 -21.04 -7.25
N TYR A 246 20.35 -19.94 -6.82
CA TYR A 246 19.39 -19.92 -5.73
C TYR A 246 17.95 -19.82 -6.23
N VAL A 247 17.62 -18.83 -7.05
CA VAL A 247 16.23 -18.56 -7.47
C VAL A 247 15.77 -19.61 -8.48
N LYS A 248 16.52 -19.80 -9.57
CA LYS A 248 16.11 -20.66 -10.70
C LYS A 248 15.95 -22.14 -10.34
N LYS A 249 16.63 -22.60 -9.29
CA LYS A 249 16.58 -24.00 -8.84
C LYS A 249 15.34 -24.37 -8.02
N GLN A 250 14.52 -23.36 -7.64
CA GLN A 250 13.41 -23.56 -6.71
C GLN A 250 12.12 -22.88 -7.17
N LEU A 251 12.04 -22.49 -8.43
CA LEU A 251 10.83 -21.88 -8.97
C LEU A 251 9.70 -22.92 -9.03
N PRO A 252 8.47 -22.55 -8.63
CA PRO A 252 7.33 -23.46 -8.61
C PRO A 252 6.85 -23.77 -10.04
N ASN A 253 6.35 -24.99 -10.24
CA ASN A 253 5.50 -25.32 -11.37
C ASN A 253 4.08 -24.79 -11.15
N LEU A 254 3.18 -25.03 -12.10
CA LEU A 254 1.81 -24.53 -12.04
C LEU A 254 1.04 -25.08 -10.82
N HIS A 255 1.15 -26.37 -10.54
CA HIS A 255 0.45 -27.01 -9.42
C HIS A 255 0.89 -26.41 -8.08
N ILE A 256 2.18 -26.40 -7.80
CA ILE A 256 2.75 -25.78 -6.58
C ILE A 256 2.42 -24.29 -6.50
N TYR A 257 2.46 -23.56 -7.63
CA TYR A 257 2.07 -22.15 -7.65
C TYR A 257 0.60 -21.97 -7.23
N THR A 258 -0.29 -22.81 -7.72
CA THR A 258 -1.72 -22.77 -7.35
C THR A 258 -1.90 -23.00 -5.85
N MET A 259 -1.28 -24.04 -5.30
CA MET A 259 -1.30 -24.31 -3.85
C MET A 259 -0.72 -23.14 -3.04
N LEU A 260 0.40 -22.56 -3.47
CA LEU A 260 0.99 -21.38 -2.81
C LEU A 260 0.05 -20.17 -2.82
N ARG A 261 -0.72 -19.99 -3.89
CA ARG A 261 -1.74 -18.93 -4.00
C ARG A 261 -2.89 -19.13 -3.01
N GLU A 262 -3.33 -20.37 -2.85
CA GLU A 262 -4.36 -20.75 -1.88
C GLU A 262 -3.83 -20.59 -0.44
N ALA A 263 -2.61 -21.03 -0.18
CA ALA A 263 -1.98 -20.95 1.14
C ALA A 263 -1.59 -19.54 1.57
N PHE A 264 -1.40 -18.59 0.64
CA PHE A 264 -1.01 -17.24 0.98
C PHE A 264 -2.05 -16.53 1.84
N ARG A 265 -1.64 -16.09 3.02
CA ARG A 265 -2.39 -15.25 3.96
C ARG A 265 -1.57 -14.04 4.33
N GLY A 266 -2.21 -12.87 4.51
CA GLY A 266 -1.57 -11.65 5.02
C GLY A 266 -1.31 -11.72 6.53
N GLY A 267 -1.16 -10.55 7.14
CA GLY A 267 -1.10 -10.40 8.60
C GLY A 267 -2.46 -10.72 9.25
N ASN A 268 -2.44 -11.13 10.51
CA ASN A 268 -3.66 -11.36 11.28
C ASN A 268 -4.18 -10.02 11.83
N THR A 269 -5.46 -9.74 11.57
CA THR A 269 -6.18 -8.60 12.17
C THR A 269 -7.47 -9.13 12.74
N HIS A 270 -7.69 -8.92 14.05
CA HIS A 270 -8.88 -9.43 14.73
C HIS A 270 -9.19 -8.62 15.98
N ALA A 271 -10.48 -8.46 16.28
CA ALA A 271 -10.99 -7.88 17.50
C ALA A 271 -11.62 -8.98 18.35
N ASN A 272 -11.33 -9.02 19.64
CA ASN A 272 -11.95 -9.96 20.55
C ASN A 272 -13.44 -9.63 20.70
N ARG A 273 -14.32 -10.54 20.26
CA ARG A 273 -15.77 -10.34 20.29
C ARG A 273 -16.34 -10.09 21.70
N PHE A 274 -15.68 -10.61 22.73
CA PHE A 274 -16.13 -10.43 24.11
C PHE A 274 -15.94 -9.00 24.63
N TYR A 275 -15.17 -8.16 23.91
CA TYR A 275 -14.94 -6.75 24.20
C TYR A 275 -15.45 -5.82 23.09
N ALA A 276 -16.07 -6.37 22.03
CA ALA A 276 -16.65 -5.57 20.97
C ALA A 276 -17.80 -4.69 21.49
N LYS A 277 -17.91 -3.47 20.98
CA LYS A 277 -18.89 -2.43 21.40
C LYS A 277 -18.70 -1.90 22.84
N GLN A 278 -17.72 -2.39 23.59
CA GLN A 278 -17.46 -1.97 24.97
C GLN A 278 -16.30 -1.00 25.03
N ILE A 279 -16.37 -0.02 25.92
CA ILE A 279 -15.22 0.82 26.26
C ILE A 279 -14.40 0.06 27.31
N VAL A 280 -13.19 -0.33 26.93
CA VAL A 280 -12.23 -1.01 27.80
C VAL A 280 -11.19 0.00 28.25
N THR A 281 -10.90 0.03 29.56
CA THR A 281 -9.91 0.95 30.15
C THR A 281 -8.54 0.30 30.29
N ASP A 282 -7.51 1.16 30.35
CA ASP A 282 -6.11 0.76 30.59
C ASP A 282 -5.62 -0.33 29.64
N VAL A 283 -5.86 -0.11 28.32
CA VAL A 283 -5.47 -1.04 27.27
C VAL A 283 -4.04 -0.77 26.86
N HIS A 284 -3.14 -1.70 27.17
CA HIS A 284 -1.75 -1.68 26.75
C HIS A 284 -1.64 -1.99 25.26
N SER A 285 -0.70 -1.33 24.59
CA SER A 285 -0.33 -1.62 23.21
C SER A 285 1.13 -2.03 23.15
N CYS A 286 1.40 -3.14 22.46
CA CYS A 286 2.77 -3.48 22.08
C CYS A 286 2.85 -3.83 20.60
N ASP A 287 3.97 -3.47 19.97
CA ASP A 287 4.25 -3.71 18.56
C ASP A 287 5.50 -4.56 18.40
N ARG A 288 5.49 -5.45 17.41
CA ARG A 288 6.63 -6.29 17.10
C ARG A 288 7.57 -5.58 16.13
N SER A 289 8.67 -5.04 16.66
CA SER A 289 9.62 -4.20 15.93
C SER A 289 10.09 -4.83 14.62
N SER A 290 9.80 -4.18 13.49
CA SER A 290 10.19 -4.62 12.14
C SER A 290 9.87 -6.10 11.87
N SER A 291 8.63 -6.50 12.06
CA SER A 291 8.16 -7.89 12.07
C SER A 291 8.55 -8.68 10.82
N TYR A 292 8.23 -8.20 9.61
CA TYR A 292 8.60 -8.88 8.36
C TYR A 292 10.13 -8.90 8.10
N PRO A 293 10.88 -7.80 8.29
CA PRO A 293 12.34 -7.84 8.23
C PRO A 293 12.97 -8.84 9.20
N ASP A 294 12.46 -8.92 10.44
CA ASP A 294 12.93 -9.89 11.42
C ASP A 294 12.82 -11.33 10.93
N VAL A 295 11.64 -11.73 10.46
CA VAL A 295 11.44 -13.10 9.99
C VAL A 295 12.24 -13.39 8.73
N LEU A 296 12.42 -12.41 7.82
CA LEU A 296 13.28 -12.59 6.64
C LEU A 296 14.75 -12.84 7.00
N VAL A 297 15.24 -12.24 8.07
CA VAL A 297 16.64 -12.41 8.51
C VAL A 297 16.82 -13.64 9.42
N ASN A 298 15.88 -13.89 10.32
CA ASN A 298 16.04 -14.82 11.43
C ASN A 298 15.36 -16.18 11.24
N GLN A 299 14.54 -16.37 10.19
CA GLN A 299 13.84 -17.63 9.95
C GLN A 299 14.38 -18.38 8.72
N ARG A 300 13.97 -19.65 8.57
CA ARG A 300 14.32 -20.51 7.45
C ARG A 300 13.15 -20.59 6.46
N TYR A 301 13.48 -20.81 5.19
CA TYR A 301 12.53 -20.76 4.08
C TYR A 301 12.64 -22.00 3.21
N PRO A 302 11.56 -22.38 2.48
CA PRO A 302 11.63 -23.41 1.46
C PRO A 302 12.81 -23.17 0.52
N CYS A 303 13.71 -24.16 0.39
CA CYS A 303 14.95 -24.04 -0.37
C CYS A 303 15.15 -25.29 -1.24
N GLY A 304 14.59 -25.27 -2.42
CA GLY A 304 14.62 -26.35 -3.40
C GLY A 304 13.29 -26.49 -4.11
N LYS A 305 13.23 -27.38 -5.10
CA LYS A 305 11.96 -27.76 -5.72
C LYS A 305 11.12 -28.54 -4.70
N PHE A 306 9.82 -28.31 -4.72
CA PHE A 306 8.89 -29.13 -3.97
C PHE A 306 8.81 -30.56 -4.57
N ILE A 307 8.81 -31.54 -3.71
CA ILE A 307 8.53 -32.93 -4.02
C ILE A 307 7.04 -33.13 -3.73
N GLU A 308 6.30 -33.44 -4.76
CA GLU A 308 4.85 -33.65 -4.70
C GLU A 308 4.61 -35.11 -4.39
N ILE A 309 3.89 -35.42 -3.33
CA ILE A 309 3.60 -36.79 -2.86
C ILE A 309 2.10 -37.14 -2.87
N GLY A 310 1.24 -36.07 -3.15
CA GLY A 310 -0.19 -36.25 -3.25
C GLY A 310 -0.86 -36.55 -1.91
N GLU A 311 -1.89 -37.38 -1.92
CA GLU A 311 -2.63 -37.80 -0.74
C GLU A 311 -1.79 -38.76 0.12
N ILE A 312 -1.79 -38.53 1.43
CA ILE A 312 -1.04 -39.35 2.40
C ILE A 312 -1.87 -39.58 3.69
N SER A 313 -1.52 -40.63 4.41
CA SER A 313 -2.09 -40.89 5.73
C SER A 313 -1.61 -39.93 6.79
N GLU A 314 -2.37 -39.78 7.88
CA GLU A 314 -1.96 -38.94 9.00
C GLU A 314 -0.64 -39.42 9.62
N ASP A 315 -0.47 -40.72 9.80
CA ASP A 315 0.77 -41.29 10.36
C ASP A 315 2.00 -40.90 9.51
N TYR A 316 1.91 -41.03 8.19
CA TYR A 316 3.00 -40.61 7.31
C TYR A 316 3.21 -39.11 7.32
N PHE A 317 2.14 -38.33 7.42
CA PHE A 317 2.27 -36.87 7.60
C PHE A 317 3.01 -36.54 8.89
N ARG A 318 2.68 -37.21 10.01
CA ARG A 318 3.34 -36.97 11.30
C ARG A 318 4.84 -37.30 11.24
N GLU A 319 5.23 -38.39 10.63
CA GLU A 319 6.63 -38.72 10.39
C GLU A 319 7.34 -37.64 9.55
N LEU A 320 6.71 -37.20 8.46
CA LEU A 320 7.26 -36.15 7.60
C LEU A 320 7.41 -34.81 8.36
N TYR A 321 6.41 -34.45 9.15
CA TYR A 321 6.38 -33.22 9.90
C TYR A 321 7.51 -33.13 10.95
N GLU A 322 7.80 -34.23 11.63
CA GLU A 322 8.91 -34.36 12.56
C GLU A 322 10.30 -34.18 11.92
N THR A 323 10.40 -34.41 10.62
CA THR A 323 11.67 -34.18 9.88
C THR A 323 12.00 -32.69 9.65
N HIS A 324 11.16 -31.79 10.13
CA HIS A 324 11.32 -30.33 9.98
C HIS A 324 11.53 -29.88 8.52
N LYS A 325 10.74 -30.42 7.61
CA LYS A 325 10.65 -29.96 6.22
C LYS A 325 9.68 -28.80 6.10
N ALA A 326 9.89 -27.97 5.08
CA ALA A 326 8.88 -27.02 4.63
C ALA A 326 7.79 -27.76 3.88
N ILE A 327 6.59 -27.82 4.43
CA ILE A 327 5.48 -28.58 3.88
C ILE A 327 4.38 -27.62 3.42
N LEU A 328 3.88 -27.86 2.21
CA LEU A 328 2.70 -27.21 1.65
C LEU A 328 1.63 -28.28 1.51
N MET A 329 0.45 -28.06 2.06
CA MET A 329 -0.56 -29.09 2.11
C MET A 329 -1.98 -28.56 1.92
N ARG A 330 -2.81 -29.33 1.20
CA ARG A 330 -4.25 -29.18 1.19
C ARG A 330 -4.83 -30.18 2.15
N VAL A 331 -5.57 -29.71 3.15
CA VAL A 331 -6.09 -30.53 4.24
C VAL A 331 -7.59 -30.34 4.38
N THR A 332 -8.25 -31.41 4.81
CA THR A 332 -9.64 -31.41 5.24
C THR A 332 -9.68 -31.66 6.74
N PHE A 333 -10.40 -30.84 7.47
CA PHE A 333 -10.70 -31.02 8.88
C PHE A 333 -12.18 -31.42 9.06
N VAL A 334 -12.43 -32.39 9.91
CA VAL A 334 -13.76 -32.81 10.34
C VAL A 334 -13.93 -32.47 11.81
N GLY A 335 -15.06 -31.86 12.18
CA GLY A 335 -15.35 -31.47 13.55
C GLY A 335 -14.37 -30.47 14.15
N ILE A 336 -13.83 -29.56 13.29
CA ILE A 336 -12.86 -28.57 13.76
C ILE A 336 -13.51 -27.53 14.67
N ARG A 337 -12.90 -27.25 15.81
CA ARG A 337 -13.37 -26.27 16.79
C ARG A 337 -12.21 -25.58 17.50
N LEU A 338 -12.40 -24.30 17.73
CA LEU A 338 -11.42 -23.45 18.44
C LEU A 338 -11.37 -23.86 19.92
N ARG A 339 -10.17 -24.02 20.48
CA ARG A 339 -9.98 -24.30 21.91
C ARG A 339 -10.50 -23.15 22.75
N GLU A 340 -11.08 -23.43 23.91
CA GLU A 340 -11.78 -22.46 24.77
C GLU A 340 -10.94 -21.21 25.08
N TYR A 341 -9.68 -21.40 25.43
CA TYR A 341 -8.79 -20.27 25.75
C TYR A 341 -8.53 -19.30 24.58
N LYS A 342 -8.90 -19.67 23.36
CA LYS A 342 -8.75 -18.89 22.14
C LYS A 342 -10.05 -18.27 21.63
N TRP A 343 -11.16 -18.45 22.28
CA TRP A 343 -12.47 -18.05 21.78
C TRP A 343 -12.60 -16.58 21.37
N GLY A 344 -11.76 -15.69 21.90
CA GLY A 344 -11.71 -14.30 21.49
C GLY A 344 -10.73 -13.96 20.36
N CYS A 345 -9.97 -14.95 19.84
CA CYS A 345 -8.96 -14.72 18.82
C CYS A 345 -8.78 -15.92 17.88
N PRO A 346 -9.78 -16.27 17.06
CA PRO A 346 -9.67 -17.35 16.09
C PRO A 346 -8.69 -17.01 14.97
N TYR A 347 -7.92 -18.02 14.54
CA TYR A 347 -6.87 -17.84 13.53
C TYR A 347 -7.36 -18.04 12.10
N LEU A 348 -8.11 -19.12 11.84
CA LEU A 348 -8.42 -19.58 10.50
C LEU A 348 -9.43 -18.67 9.80
N SER A 349 -9.07 -18.14 8.63
CA SER A 349 -9.93 -17.23 7.86
C SER A 349 -10.89 -18.00 6.94
N ARG A 350 -12.16 -17.62 6.92
CA ARG A 350 -13.21 -18.24 6.10
C ARG A 350 -12.91 -18.16 4.59
N ASP A 351 -12.43 -17.02 4.12
CA ASP A 351 -12.11 -16.78 2.71
C ASP A 351 -10.95 -17.62 2.19
N LYS A 352 -10.23 -18.32 3.08
CA LYS A 352 -9.16 -19.28 2.79
C LYS A 352 -9.59 -20.72 3.00
N CYS A 353 -10.84 -20.95 3.28
CA CYS A 353 -11.44 -22.27 3.39
C CYS A 353 -12.42 -22.51 2.26
N ARG A 354 -12.51 -23.77 1.84
CA ARG A 354 -13.47 -24.27 0.85
C ARG A 354 -14.39 -25.27 1.54
N ASP A 355 -15.55 -25.51 0.95
CA ASP A 355 -16.49 -26.56 1.37
C ASP A 355 -16.83 -26.51 2.88
N VAL A 356 -16.97 -25.29 3.42
CA VAL A 356 -17.28 -25.10 4.83
C VAL A 356 -18.73 -25.49 5.10
N TYR A 357 -18.93 -26.55 5.91
CA TYR A 357 -20.25 -27.04 6.29
C TYR A 357 -20.52 -26.77 7.76
N LYS A 358 -21.68 -26.17 8.06
CA LYS A 358 -22.12 -25.74 9.40
C LYS A 358 -21.06 -24.93 10.15
N GLY A 359 -20.45 -23.95 9.44
CA GLY A 359 -19.44 -23.10 10.03
C GLY A 359 -20.03 -22.00 10.92
N VAL A 360 -19.36 -21.73 12.03
CA VAL A 360 -19.59 -20.56 12.89
C VAL A 360 -18.41 -19.62 12.78
N PHE A 361 -18.68 -18.34 12.55
CA PHE A 361 -17.65 -17.37 12.18
C PHE A 361 -17.63 -16.16 13.11
N ASP A 362 -16.45 -15.77 13.56
CA ASP A 362 -16.21 -14.55 14.31
C ASP A 362 -15.51 -13.52 13.39
N ASN A 363 -16.24 -12.55 12.90
CA ASN A 363 -15.74 -11.51 12.01
C ASN A 363 -14.89 -12.07 10.86
N GLY A 364 -15.43 -13.08 10.16
CA GLY A 364 -14.77 -13.77 9.05
C GLY A 364 -13.71 -14.80 9.45
N ARG A 365 -13.61 -15.19 10.74
CA ARG A 365 -12.73 -16.23 11.25
C ARG A 365 -13.54 -17.44 11.72
N ILE A 366 -13.02 -18.63 11.51
CA ILE A 366 -13.66 -19.91 11.89
C ILE A 366 -13.57 -20.11 13.41
N ILE A 367 -14.71 -20.23 14.08
CA ILE A 367 -14.78 -20.74 15.45
C ILE A 367 -14.90 -22.28 15.42
N CYS A 368 -15.83 -22.80 14.64
CA CYS A 368 -16.00 -24.23 14.41
C CYS A 368 -16.64 -24.50 13.05
N ALA A 369 -16.50 -25.72 12.57
CA ALA A 369 -17.22 -26.26 11.43
C ALA A 369 -17.27 -27.80 11.50
N ASP A 370 -18.37 -28.40 11.04
CA ASP A 370 -18.45 -29.86 10.92
C ASP A 370 -17.44 -30.37 9.89
N TYR A 371 -17.19 -29.58 8.84
CA TYR A 371 -16.27 -29.92 7.75
C TYR A 371 -15.72 -28.65 7.11
N LEU A 372 -14.44 -28.62 6.78
CA LEU A 372 -13.83 -27.61 5.92
C LEU A 372 -12.56 -28.13 5.25
N GLN A 373 -12.25 -27.54 4.09
CA GLN A 373 -10.99 -27.75 3.40
C GLN A 373 -10.18 -26.47 3.30
N THR A 374 -8.86 -26.54 3.48
CA THR A 374 -7.97 -25.37 3.35
C THR A 374 -6.59 -25.79 2.86
N THR A 375 -5.86 -24.86 2.22
CA THR A 375 -4.45 -25.05 1.85
C THR A 375 -3.58 -24.24 2.79
N ILE A 376 -2.60 -24.86 3.42
CA ILE A 376 -1.76 -24.28 4.48
C ILE A 376 -0.29 -24.69 4.37
N THR A 377 0.56 -23.98 5.07
CA THR A 377 1.97 -24.34 5.31
C THR A 377 2.10 -25.13 6.62
N ASP A 378 3.24 -25.82 6.80
CA ASP A 378 3.62 -26.44 8.07
C ASP A 378 3.60 -25.44 9.24
N ILE A 379 3.91 -24.17 8.99
CA ILE A 379 3.88 -23.11 10.00
C ILE A 379 2.43 -22.78 10.41
N ASP A 380 1.52 -22.70 9.44
CA ASP A 380 0.10 -22.51 9.73
C ASP A 380 -0.46 -23.74 10.47
N PHE A 381 -0.05 -24.94 10.09
CA PHE A 381 -0.47 -26.17 10.77
C PHE A 381 -0.03 -26.18 12.23
N CYS A 382 1.20 -25.76 12.52
CA CYS A 382 1.69 -25.57 13.90
C CYS A 382 0.79 -24.64 14.74
N ILE A 383 0.30 -23.55 14.13
CA ILE A 383 -0.65 -22.64 14.82
C ILE A 383 -1.98 -23.36 15.07
N LEU A 384 -2.49 -24.08 14.05
CA LEU A 384 -3.78 -24.77 14.16
C LEU A 384 -3.76 -25.87 15.23
N GLU A 385 -2.69 -26.67 15.32
CA GLU A 385 -2.54 -27.70 16.36
C GLU A 385 -2.61 -27.12 17.78
N GLU A 386 -2.10 -25.91 17.95
CA GLU A 386 -2.12 -25.26 19.27
C GLU A 386 -3.45 -24.56 19.57
N GLU A 387 -4.21 -24.16 18.57
CA GLU A 387 -5.39 -23.32 18.75
C GLU A 387 -6.72 -24.03 18.53
N TYR A 388 -6.71 -25.06 17.71
CA TYR A 388 -7.90 -25.84 17.38
C TYR A 388 -7.77 -27.29 17.83
N GLU A 389 -8.88 -27.96 17.89
CA GLU A 389 -9.01 -29.40 17.95
C GLU A 389 -9.98 -29.84 16.85
N TRP A 390 -9.84 -31.09 16.41
CA TRP A 390 -10.65 -31.69 15.37
C TRP A 390 -10.85 -33.16 15.66
N ASP A 391 -11.89 -33.75 15.06
CA ASP A 391 -12.18 -35.17 15.22
C ASP A 391 -11.35 -36.01 14.26
N ASP A 392 -11.24 -35.57 12.98
CA ASP A 392 -10.42 -36.19 11.96
C ASP A 392 -9.71 -35.16 11.05
N VAL A 393 -8.59 -35.54 10.45
CA VAL A 393 -7.85 -34.77 9.47
C VAL A 393 -7.39 -35.58 8.30
N TYR A 394 -7.58 -35.09 7.07
CA TYR A 394 -7.17 -35.74 5.83
C TYR A 394 -6.22 -34.88 5.04
N PHE A 395 -5.09 -35.42 4.62
CA PHE A 395 -4.05 -34.75 3.85
C PHE A 395 -4.17 -35.13 2.37
N LEU A 396 -4.91 -34.30 1.62
CA LEU A 396 -5.34 -34.62 0.25
C LEU A 396 -4.26 -34.37 -0.80
N ASP A 397 -3.38 -33.39 -0.57
CA ASP A 397 -2.38 -32.97 -1.52
C ASP A 397 -1.20 -32.36 -0.76
N VAL A 398 -0.10 -33.09 -0.72
CA VAL A 398 1.07 -32.70 0.08
C VAL A 398 2.29 -32.59 -0.82
N ALA A 399 3.02 -31.51 -0.62
CA ALA A 399 4.31 -31.28 -1.24
C ALA A 399 5.29 -30.74 -0.20
N TYR A 400 6.54 -31.15 -0.26
CA TYR A 400 7.54 -30.71 0.70
C TYR A 400 8.88 -30.40 0.05
N THR A 401 9.68 -29.59 0.75
CA THR A 401 11.08 -29.33 0.41
C THR A 401 11.90 -29.09 1.67
N ARG A 402 13.21 -29.01 1.52
CA ARG A 402 14.06 -28.68 2.66
C ARG A 402 13.95 -27.20 3.05
N TYR A 403 14.15 -26.91 4.32
CA TYR A 403 14.41 -25.55 4.80
C TYR A 403 15.85 -25.10 4.54
N GLY A 404 16.02 -23.85 4.22
CA GLY A 404 17.31 -23.18 4.09
C GLY A 404 17.22 -21.71 4.47
N GLU A 405 18.36 -21.05 4.61
CA GLU A 405 18.42 -19.63 4.86
C GLU A 405 18.31 -18.82 3.57
N LEU A 406 17.84 -17.59 3.66
CA LEU A 406 17.95 -16.64 2.56
C LEU A 406 19.44 -16.32 2.27
N PRO A 407 19.77 -15.94 1.02
CA PRO A 407 21.14 -15.60 0.67
C PRO A 407 21.73 -14.53 1.58
N LYS A 408 22.95 -14.75 2.05
CA LYS A 408 23.63 -13.85 3.00
C LYS A 408 23.59 -12.39 2.57
N ARG A 409 23.90 -12.10 1.30
CA ARG A 409 23.86 -10.75 0.74
C ARG A 409 22.48 -10.11 0.80
N TYR A 410 21.41 -10.91 0.67
CA TYR A 410 20.05 -10.40 0.80
C TYR A 410 19.71 -10.05 2.26
N LYS A 411 20.14 -10.88 3.22
CA LYS A 411 20.01 -10.56 4.65
C LYS A 411 20.83 -9.31 5.05
N GLU A 412 22.02 -9.15 4.48
CA GLU A 412 22.85 -7.97 4.65
C GLU A 412 22.17 -6.69 4.16
N LEU A 413 21.48 -6.74 3.01
CA LEU A 413 20.68 -5.62 2.49
C LEU A 413 19.55 -5.22 3.47
N ILE A 414 18.84 -6.20 4.05
CA ILE A 414 17.80 -5.95 5.05
C ILE A 414 18.40 -5.26 6.27
N ASN A 415 19.51 -5.79 6.78
CA ASN A 415 20.22 -5.26 7.95
C ASN A 415 20.78 -3.84 7.68
N GLU A 416 21.23 -3.56 6.46
CA GLU A 416 21.68 -2.22 6.06
C GLU A 416 20.54 -1.19 6.15
N TYR A 417 19.36 -1.51 5.59
CA TYR A 417 18.20 -0.61 5.67
C TYR A 417 17.73 -0.41 7.11
N TYR A 418 17.76 -1.47 7.92
CA TYR A 418 17.41 -1.35 9.34
C TYR A 418 18.38 -0.45 10.10
N ARG A 419 19.69 -0.62 9.89
CA ARG A 419 20.70 0.25 10.48
C ARG A 419 20.48 1.70 10.06
N ARG A 420 20.39 1.98 8.77
CA ARG A 420 20.15 3.35 8.27
C ARG A 420 18.90 3.98 8.87
N LYS A 421 17.79 3.24 8.92
CA LYS A 421 16.57 3.70 9.59
C LYS A 421 16.80 4.03 11.06
N THR A 422 17.62 3.25 11.76
CA THR A 422 17.85 3.42 13.21
C THR A 422 18.85 4.52 13.49
N ASP A 423 19.97 4.53 12.79
CA ASP A 423 21.07 5.50 12.97
C ASP A 423 20.64 6.94 12.63
N LEU A 424 19.69 7.13 11.71
CA LEU A 424 19.23 8.43 11.24
C LEU A 424 17.97 8.93 11.96
N LYS A 425 17.43 8.14 12.88
CA LYS A 425 16.18 8.47 13.56
C LYS A 425 16.32 9.74 14.41
N GLY A 426 15.49 10.75 14.10
CA GLY A 426 15.44 12.01 14.86
C GLY A 426 16.56 12.99 14.54
N ILE A 427 17.33 12.79 13.47
CA ILE A 427 18.35 13.73 12.97
C ILE A 427 17.70 14.58 11.86
N PRO A 428 17.43 15.89 12.09
CA PRO A 428 16.70 16.73 11.15
C PRO A 428 17.37 16.83 9.77
N GLU A 429 18.72 16.90 9.71
CA GLU A 429 19.49 17.02 8.47
C GLU A 429 19.41 15.77 7.60
N HIS A 430 18.98 14.62 8.17
CA HIS A 430 18.88 13.32 7.50
C HIS A 430 17.45 12.78 7.44
N GLU A 431 16.44 13.64 7.57
CA GLU A 431 15.03 13.19 7.59
C GLU A 431 14.63 12.46 6.30
N LEU A 432 15.10 12.92 5.14
CA LEU A 432 14.85 12.28 3.85
C LEU A 432 15.51 10.90 3.76
N ASP A 433 16.77 10.78 4.19
CA ASP A 433 17.49 9.51 4.25
C ASP A 433 16.82 8.49 5.19
N TYR A 434 16.38 8.97 6.36
CA TYR A 434 15.61 8.17 7.32
C TYR A 434 14.31 7.65 6.70
N PHE A 435 13.55 8.56 6.09
CA PHE A 435 12.29 8.23 5.41
C PHE A 435 12.53 7.18 4.31
N ARG A 436 13.54 7.36 3.47
CA ARG A 436 13.92 6.41 2.43
C ARG A 436 14.31 5.04 2.98
N ALA A 437 15.12 4.99 4.01
CA ALA A 437 15.52 3.74 4.66
C ALA A 437 14.31 2.99 5.23
N LYS A 438 13.40 3.70 5.89
CA LYS A 438 12.14 3.15 6.42
C LYS A 438 11.23 2.62 5.31
N GLN A 439 11.06 3.38 4.23
CA GLN A 439 10.24 2.98 3.07
C GLN A 439 10.82 1.73 2.39
N LYS A 440 12.14 1.68 2.16
CA LYS A 440 12.83 0.53 1.56
C LYS A 440 12.71 -0.71 2.44
N LEU A 441 12.90 -0.58 3.74
CA LEU A 441 12.79 -1.69 4.69
C LEU A 441 11.38 -2.30 4.70
N ASN A 442 10.35 -1.46 4.75
CA ASN A 442 8.95 -1.92 4.76
C ASN A 442 8.53 -2.55 3.42
N SER A 443 9.14 -2.13 2.31
CA SER A 443 8.82 -2.63 0.97
C SER A 443 9.48 -3.98 0.62
N LEU A 444 10.50 -4.40 1.35
CA LEU A 444 11.28 -5.63 1.05
C LEU A 444 10.41 -6.88 1.05
N TYR A 445 9.57 -7.04 2.06
CA TYR A 445 8.63 -8.16 2.14
C TYR A 445 7.70 -8.20 0.92
N GLY A 446 7.14 -7.06 0.53
CA GLY A 446 6.23 -6.95 -0.60
C GLY A 446 6.81 -7.44 -1.93
N LEU A 447 8.13 -7.37 -2.12
CA LEU A 447 8.79 -7.92 -3.30
C LEU A 447 8.72 -9.45 -3.36
N SER A 448 8.82 -10.14 -2.22
CA SER A 448 8.75 -11.61 -2.15
C SER A 448 7.30 -12.11 -2.25
N ALA A 449 6.33 -11.32 -1.76
CA ALA A 449 4.91 -11.64 -1.81
C ALA A 449 4.22 -11.20 -3.12
N MET A 450 4.96 -10.57 -4.03
CA MET A 450 4.41 -10.10 -5.30
C MET A 450 4.02 -11.26 -6.21
N LYS A 451 2.73 -11.29 -6.62
CA LYS A 451 2.18 -12.33 -7.49
C LYS A 451 2.98 -12.44 -8.79
N PRO A 452 3.50 -13.63 -9.14
CA PRO A 452 4.12 -13.91 -10.44
C PRO A 452 3.19 -13.65 -11.62
N VAL A 453 1.98 -14.13 -11.52
CA VAL A 453 0.93 -13.94 -12.54
C VAL A 453 0.01 -12.80 -12.12
N ARG A 454 -0.22 -11.87 -13.03
CA ARG A 454 -1.13 -10.73 -12.85
C ARG A 454 -2.13 -10.71 -13.97
N THR A 455 -3.35 -10.30 -13.67
CA THR A 455 -4.35 -10.02 -14.68
C THR A 455 -3.93 -8.77 -15.46
N PRO A 456 -3.79 -8.84 -16.79
CA PRO A 456 -3.51 -7.67 -17.61
C PRO A 456 -4.68 -6.69 -17.56
N ILE A 457 -4.35 -5.40 -17.57
CA ILE A 457 -5.35 -4.34 -17.77
C ILE A 457 -5.35 -3.97 -19.25
N ARG A 458 -6.53 -3.92 -19.84
CA ARG A 458 -6.78 -3.49 -21.22
C ARG A 458 -7.55 -2.19 -21.22
N PHE A 459 -7.44 -1.45 -22.31
CA PHE A 459 -8.25 -0.27 -22.54
C PHE A 459 -9.21 -0.57 -23.70
N GLU A 460 -10.46 -0.73 -23.38
CA GLU A 460 -11.54 -1.14 -24.29
C GLU A 460 -12.78 -0.28 -24.00
N ASN A 461 -13.44 0.19 -25.05
CA ASN A 461 -14.65 1.03 -24.94
C ASN A 461 -14.45 2.23 -23.99
N ASN A 462 -13.33 2.88 -24.10
CA ASN A 462 -12.94 4.04 -23.28
C ASN A 462 -12.83 3.76 -21.77
N MET A 463 -12.65 2.48 -21.37
CA MET A 463 -12.49 2.03 -19.99
C MET A 463 -11.26 1.14 -19.80
N LEU A 464 -10.70 1.18 -18.58
CA LEU A 464 -9.68 0.24 -18.13
C LEU A 464 -10.37 -0.98 -17.52
N VAL A 465 -10.27 -2.12 -18.17
CA VAL A 465 -10.89 -3.38 -17.76
C VAL A 465 -9.84 -4.44 -17.49
N GLU A 466 -10.10 -5.34 -16.55
CA GLU A 466 -9.30 -6.53 -16.36
C GLU A 466 -9.59 -7.54 -17.47
N ALA A 467 -8.54 -8.17 -17.99
CA ALA A 467 -8.74 -9.24 -18.97
C ALA A 467 -9.56 -10.39 -18.34
N GLU A 468 -10.56 -10.87 -19.04
CA GLU A 468 -11.46 -11.92 -18.54
C GLU A 468 -10.74 -13.22 -18.29
N GLU A 469 -9.78 -13.57 -19.15
CA GLU A 469 -9.01 -14.80 -19.05
C GLU A 469 -7.50 -14.54 -19.04
N VAL A 470 -6.79 -15.28 -18.20
CA VAL A 470 -5.32 -15.29 -18.12
C VAL A 470 -4.83 -16.71 -18.23
N ASP A 471 -3.99 -16.99 -19.21
CA ASP A 471 -3.22 -18.23 -19.23
C ASP A 471 -2.16 -18.21 -18.12
N VAL A 472 -2.57 -18.74 -16.96
CA VAL A 472 -1.75 -18.75 -15.74
C VAL A 472 -0.45 -19.54 -15.98
N ALA A 473 -0.49 -20.63 -16.76
CA ALA A 473 0.68 -21.46 -17.04
C ALA A 473 1.71 -20.71 -17.89
N ALA A 474 1.26 -20.07 -18.98
CA ALA A 474 2.14 -19.29 -19.85
C ALA A 474 2.73 -18.06 -19.14
N GLU A 475 1.93 -17.32 -18.36
CA GLU A 475 2.44 -16.15 -17.63
C GLU A 475 3.39 -16.56 -16.48
N LEU A 476 3.13 -17.66 -15.80
CA LEU A 476 4.05 -18.22 -14.80
C LEU A 476 5.39 -18.63 -15.43
N GLU A 477 5.36 -19.32 -16.56
CA GLU A 477 6.58 -19.70 -17.27
C GLU A 477 7.39 -18.48 -17.73
N LYS A 478 6.71 -17.46 -18.21
CA LYS A 478 7.32 -16.17 -18.61
C LYS A 478 7.95 -15.44 -17.42
N ASP A 479 7.26 -15.40 -16.25
CA ASP A 479 7.83 -14.87 -15.02
C ASP A 479 9.03 -15.69 -14.56
N ASN A 480 8.92 -17.01 -14.52
CA ASN A 480 9.98 -17.91 -14.13
C ASN A 480 11.25 -17.75 -14.98
N LYS A 481 11.11 -17.55 -16.30
CA LYS A 481 12.25 -17.27 -17.20
C LYS A 481 12.98 -15.96 -16.87
N ARG A 482 12.25 -14.96 -16.37
CA ARG A 482 12.78 -13.59 -16.12
C ARG A 482 13.09 -13.32 -14.65
N ARG A 483 12.63 -14.17 -13.72
CA ARG A 483 12.72 -13.92 -12.29
C ARG A 483 14.17 -13.91 -11.78
N VAL A 484 14.51 -12.83 -11.12
CA VAL A 484 15.80 -12.64 -10.43
C VAL A 484 15.59 -12.48 -8.93
N LEU A 485 14.43 -11.93 -8.52
CA LEU A 485 14.06 -11.73 -7.13
C LEU A 485 13.64 -13.05 -6.47
N LEU A 486 13.54 -13.04 -5.14
CA LEU A 486 13.15 -14.21 -4.36
C LEU A 486 11.88 -14.87 -4.92
N PRO A 487 11.79 -16.23 -4.87
CA PRO A 487 10.61 -16.95 -5.31
C PRO A 487 9.38 -16.64 -4.44
N TYR A 488 8.19 -16.82 -4.99
CA TYR A 488 6.91 -16.51 -4.36
C TYR A 488 6.69 -17.25 -3.02
N GLN A 489 7.15 -18.50 -2.90
CA GLN A 489 7.07 -19.26 -1.65
C GLN A 489 7.75 -18.56 -0.47
N VAL A 490 8.79 -17.77 -0.70
CA VAL A 490 9.42 -16.99 0.37
C VAL A 490 8.43 -15.99 0.99
N GLY A 491 7.60 -15.34 0.16
CA GLY A 491 6.54 -14.44 0.63
C GLY A 491 5.46 -15.18 1.44
N VAL A 492 5.09 -16.38 1.01
CA VAL A 492 4.09 -17.23 1.71
C VAL A 492 4.58 -17.60 3.11
N TRP A 493 5.80 -18.14 3.23
CA TRP A 493 6.39 -18.47 4.54
C TRP A 493 6.73 -17.25 5.38
N CYS A 494 7.10 -16.11 4.77
CA CYS A 494 7.36 -14.88 5.51
C CYS A 494 6.14 -14.43 6.32
N THR A 495 4.97 -14.43 5.70
CA THR A 495 3.73 -14.09 6.43
C THR A 495 3.33 -15.17 7.42
N ALA A 496 3.54 -16.45 7.11
CA ALA A 496 3.27 -17.56 8.04
C ALA A 496 4.13 -17.45 9.30
N TRP A 497 5.44 -17.21 9.17
CA TRP A 497 6.34 -16.97 10.30
C TRP A 497 5.94 -15.73 11.10
N ALA A 498 5.58 -14.64 10.44
CA ALA A 498 5.16 -13.42 11.13
C ALA A 498 3.89 -13.65 11.96
N ARG A 499 2.92 -14.42 11.43
CA ARG A 499 1.72 -14.83 12.17
C ARG A 499 2.05 -15.71 13.35
N LEU A 500 2.93 -16.73 13.18
CA LEU A 500 3.33 -17.58 14.30
C LEU A 500 3.99 -16.76 15.43
N GLU A 501 4.84 -15.80 15.09
CA GLU A 501 5.48 -14.94 16.08
C GLU A 501 4.47 -14.02 16.80
N LEU A 502 3.44 -13.52 16.08
CA LEU A 502 2.34 -12.77 16.66
C LEU A 502 1.52 -13.65 17.62
N GLU A 503 1.16 -14.88 17.20
CA GLU A 503 0.40 -15.83 18.02
C GLU A 503 1.15 -16.24 19.29
N ARG A 504 2.48 -16.33 19.22
CA ARG A 504 3.33 -16.51 20.42
C ARG A 504 3.17 -15.38 21.43
N GLY A 505 3.07 -14.13 20.94
CA GLY A 505 2.78 -12.96 21.77
C GLY A 505 1.37 -13.00 22.37
N ILE A 506 0.36 -13.29 21.56
CA ILE A 506 -1.04 -13.42 21.99
C ILE A 506 -1.18 -14.52 23.06
N ARG A 507 -0.49 -15.65 22.91
CA ARG A 507 -0.46 -16.71 23.92
C ARG A 507 0.12 -16.28 25.27
N LEU A 508 1.10 -15.38 25.28
CA LEU A 508 1.61 -14.82 26.52
C LEU A 508 0.53 -14.04 27.25
N VAL A 509 -0.30 -13.29 26.51
CA VAL A 509 -1.45 -12.59 27.10
C VAL A 509 -2.43 -13.61 27.70
N HIS A 510 -2.85 -14.62 26.93
CA HIS A 510 -3.78 -15.65 27.40
C HIS A 510 -3.28 -16.45 28.61
N LYS A 511 -1.98 -16.71 28.69
CA LYS A 511 -1.36 -17.43 29.81
C LYS A 511 -1.15 -16.57 31.06
N THR A 512 -1.32 -15.25 30.97
CA THR A 512 -1.12 -14.33 32.09
C THR A 512 -2.45 -14.17 32.86
N LYS A 513 -2.46 -14.56 34.11
CA LYS A 513 -3.64 -14.43 34.98
C LYS A 513 -4.06 -12.96 35.12
N GLY A 514 -5.33 -12.67 34.86
CA GLY A 514 -5.88 -11.32 34.96
C GLY A 514 -5.56 -10.44 33.74
N ALA A 515 -4.95 -10.98 32.68
CA ALA A 515 -4.81 -10.31 31.41
C ALA A 515 -5.89 -10.77 30.42
N ALA A 516 -6.27 -9.87 29.52
CA ALA A 516 -7.20 -10.18 28.44
C ALA A 516 -6.67 -9.64 27.09
N PHE A 517 -6.78 -10.46 26.06
CA PHE A 517 -6.55 -10.03 24.68
C PHE A 517 -7.74 -9.19 24.20
N ILE A 518 -7.48 -8.03 23.62
CA ILE A 518 -8.51 -7.09 23.13
C ILE A 518 -8.53 -7.01 21.61
N TYR A 519 -7.35 -6.77 21.00
CA TYR A 519 -7.26 -6.53 19.55
C TYR A 519 -5.86 -6.82 19.01
N THR A 520 -5.77 -7.23 17.76
CA THR A 520 -4.50 -7.37 17.05
C THR A 520 -4.59 -6.83 15.63
N ASP A 521 -3.46 -6.29 15.13
CA ASP A 521 -3.32 -5.88 13.74
C ASP A 521 -1.90 -6.15 13.25
N THR A 522 -1.74 -7.19 12.48
CA THR A 522 -0.52 -7.61 11.78
C THR A 522 0.66 -7.95 12.70
N ASP A 523 1.15 -7.03 13.49
CA ASP A 523 2.31 -7.14 14.38
C ASP A 523 2.12 -6.47 15.75
N SER A 524 0.95 -5.87 15.98
CA SER A 524 0.60 -5.25 17.26
C SER A 524 -0.42 -6.07 18.05
N ILE A 525 -0.32 -6.01 19.38
CA ILE A 525 -1.25 -6.65 20.31
C ILE A 525 -1.75 -5.58 21.30
N LYS A 526 -3.07 -5.50 21.45
CA LYS A 526 -3.71 -4.67 22.46
C LYS A 526 -4.34 -5.57 23.51
N TYR A 527 -4.05 -5.30 24.79
CA TYR A 527 -4.40 -6.18 25.89
C TYR A 527 -4.56 -5.41 27.20
N THR A 528 -5.27 -6.00 28.17
CA THR A 528 -5.33 -5.50 29.55
C THR A 528 -4.49 -6.37 30.46
N GLY A 529 -4.14 -5.85 31.64
CA GLY A 529 -3.38 -6.55 32.65
C GLY A 529 -1.86 -6.47 32.46
N ASN A 530 -1.11 -7.04 33.36
CA ASN A 530 0.35 -6.93 33.41
C ASN A 530 1.04 -8.14 32.74
N VAL A 531 1.27 -8.05 31.43
CA VAL A 531 1.90 -9.11 30.64
C VAL A 531 3.39 -8.85 30.46
N SER A 532 4.21 -9.87 30.66
CA SER A 532 5.67 -9.77 30.49
C SER A 532 6.14 -10.44 29.20
N PHE A 533 6.62 -9.65 28.25
CA PHE A 533 7.28 -10.13 27.04
C PHE A 533 8.79 -10.36 27.21
N LYS A 534 9.36 -10.19 28.41
CA LYS A 534 10.82 -10.25 28.67
C LYS A 534 11.45 -11.58 28.23
N GLY A 535 10.77 -12.70 28.45
CA GLY A 535 11.24 -14.04 28.04
C GLY A 535 11.33 -14.18 26.52
N TYR A 536 10.28 -13.82 25.83
CA TYR A 536 10.21 -13.78 24.38
C TYR A 536 11.28 -12.85 23.81
N ASN A 537 11.37 -11.63 24.32
CA ASN A 537 12.33 -10.63 23.83
C ASN A 537 13.79 -11.08 24.00
N ARG A 538 14.16 -11.74 25.11
CA ARG A 538 15.50 -12.30 25.29
C ARG A 538 15.86 -13.30 24.20
N HIS A 539 14.92 -14.18 23.82
CA HIS A 539 15.13 -15.14 22.75
C HIS A 539 15.31 -14.44 21.39
N ARG A 540 14.50 -13.43 21.09
CA ARG A 540 14.60 -12.65 19.82
C ARG A 540 15.89 -11.84 19.77
N ILE A 541 16.30 -11.19 20.86
CA ILE A 541 17.57 -10.46 20.97
C ILE A 541 18.75 -11.39 20.67
N SER A 542 18.74 -12.61 21.20
CA SER A 542 19.79 -13.59 20.92
C SER A 542 19.87 -13.96 19.43
N ALA A 543 18.72 -14.20 18.80
CA ALA A 543 18.65 -14.48 17.35
C ALA A 543 19.12 -13.28 16.52
N SER A 544 18.66 -12.07 16.85
CA SER A 544 19.02 -10.84 16.16
C SER A 544 20.53 -10.53 16.29
N LYS A 545 21.14 -10.77 17.43
CA LYS A 545 22.59 -10.63 17.60
C LYS A 545 23.38 -11.60 16.70
N ARG A 546 22.95 -12.86 16.60
CA ARG A 546 23.62 -13.85 15.73
C ARG A 546 23.57 -13.48 14.26
N ASN A 547 22.47 -12.87 13.81
CA ASN A 547 22.23 -12.55 12.41
C ASN A 547 22.50 -11.08 12.04
N GLY A 548 22.97 -10.24 12.97
CA GLY A 548 23.23 -8.83 12.73
C GLY A 548 21.98 -7.96 12.57
N ALA A 549 20.82 -8.44 13.05
CA ALA A 549 19.51 -7.78 12.94
C ALA A 549 19.27 -6.78 14.08
N PHE A 550 20.23 -5.89 14.33
CA PHE A 550 20.17 -4.85 15.35
C PHE A 550 20.92 -3.59 14.93
N ALA A 551 20.60 -2.47 15.55
CA ALA A 551 21.26 -1.19 15.34
C ALA A 551 21.13 -0.31 16.58
N THR A 552 22.00 0.67 16.73
CA THR A 552 22.00 1.62 17.85
C THR A 552 21.57 3.00 17.32
N ASP A 553 20.62 3.63 17.97
CA ASP A 553 20.14 4.96 17.59
C ASP A 553 21.10 6.07 18.08
N PRO A 554 20.92 7.34 17.65
CA PRO A 554 21.78 8.45 18.07
C PRO A 554 21.78 8.72 19.59
N SER A 555 20.78 8.23 20.33
CA SER A 555 20.74 8.32 21.79
C SER A 555 21.58 7.25 22.52
N GLY A 556 22.16 6.30 21.76
CA GLY A 556 22.92 5.17 22.29
C GLY A 556 22.07 3.95 22.65
N LYS A 557 20.76 3.97 22.39
CA LYS A 557 19.87 2.83 22.62
C LYS A 557 19.97 1.82 21.49
N THR A 558 20.24 0.55 21.84
CA THR A 558 20.25 -0.55 20.86
C THR A 558 18.85 -1.12 20.66
N HIS A 559 18.43 -1.19 19.39
CA HIS A 559 17.18 -1.74 18.93
C HIS A 559 17.40 -3.08 18.23
N TYR A 560 16.48 -4.03 18.42
CA TYR A 560 16.55 -5.37 17.86
C TYR A 560 15.29 -5.65 17.06
N MET A 561 15.42 -6.27 15.88
CA MET A 561 14.25 -6.71 15.13
C MET A 561 13.49 -7.81 15.86
N GLY A 562 12.17 -7.82 15.76
CA GLY A 562 11.30 -8.89 16.25
C GLY A 562 11.00 -8.90 17.74
N VAL A 563 11.44 -7.91 18.50
CA VAL A 563 11.07 -7.74 19.91
C VAL A 563 9.71 -7.04 20.02
N PHE A 564 8.91 -7.41 21.01
CA PHE A 564 7.72 -6.62 21.37
C PHE A 564 8.16 -5.38 22.17
N GLU A 565 7.88 -4.22 21.58
CA GLU A 565 8.13 -2.90 22.17
C GLU A 565 6.80 -2.33 22.69
N ASP A 566 6.84 -1.71 23.86
CA ASP A 566 5.69 -1.01 24.44
C ASP A 566 5.42 0.28 23.65
N GLU A 567 4.17 0.50 23.26
CA GLU A 567 3.68 1.70 22.55
C GLU A 567 2.85 2.63 23.45
N GLY A 568 2.70 2.29 24.74
CA GLY A 568 1.92 3.05 25.71
C GLY A 568 0.56 2.43 26.02
N ILE A 569 -0.24 3.19 26.74
CA ILE A 569 -1.54 2.77 27.27
C ILE A 569 -2.64 3.66 26.71
N ALA A 570 -3.68 3.04 26.18
CA ALA A 570 -4.92 3.73 25.88
C ALA A 570 -5.77 3.78 27.18
N LYS A 571 -6.17 4.97 27.59
CA LYS A 571 -7.08 5.13 28.76
C LYS A 571 -8.42 4.49 28.53
N GLU A 572 -8.96 4.69 27.32
CA GLU A 572 -10.19 4.09 26.85
C GLU A 572 -9.95 3.54 25.45
N PHE A 573 -10.50 2.39 25.15
CA PHE A 573 -10.43 1.73 23.85
C PHE A 573 -11.77 1.10 23.52
N VAL A 574 -12.26 1.29 22.29
CA VAL A 574 -13.47 0.65 21.78
C VAL A 574 -13.23 0.11 20.38
N THR A 575 -13.80 -1.05 20.07
CA THR A 575 -13.72 -1.66 18.73
C THR A 575 -15.06 -2.21 18.27
N LEU A 576 -15.31 -2.12 16.97
CA LEU A 576 -16.45 -2.74 16.27
C LEU A 576 -16.02 -3.88 15.34
N GLY A 577 -14.77 -4.30 15.42
CA GLY A 577 -14.19 -5.34 14.58
C GLY A 577 -12.88 -4.92 13.90
N ALA A 578 -12.42 -5.73 12.97
CA ALA A 578 -11.16 -5.52 12.28
C ALA A 578 -11.11 -4.16 11.54
N LYS A 579 -10.06 -3.36 11.80
CA LYS A 579 -9.86 -2.01 11.24
C LYS A 579 -10.97 -1.00 11.58
N LYS A 580 -11.67 -1.21 12.68
CA LYS A 580 -12.72 -0.31 13.20
C LYS A 580 -12.56 -0.16 14.71
N TYR A 581 -11.75 0.81 15.15
CA TYR A 581 -11.55 1.11 16.57
C TYR A 581 -11.24 2.58 16.82
N ALA A 582 -11.52 3.02 18.05
CA ALA A 582 -11.13 4.32 18.59
C ALA A 582 -10.47 4.14 19.95
N TYR A 583 -9.61 5.07 20.34
CA TYR A 583 -9.01 5.10 21.66
C TYR A 583 -8.60 6.51 22.08
N THR A 584 -8.55 6.75 23.38
CA THR A 584 -7.95 7.94 23.98
C THR A 584 -6.57 7.60 24.54
N ASP A 585 -5.55 8.39 24.19
CA ASP A 585 -4.20 8.22 24.70
C ASP A 585 -4.06 8.72 26.16
N GLU A 586 -2.88 8.57 26.75
CA GLU A 586 -2.59 9.01 28.12
C GLU A 586 -2.82 10.52 28.34
N LYS A 587 -2.76 11.32 27.27
CA LYS A 587 -3.00 12.77 27.30
C LYS A 587 -4.49 13.11 27.08
N GLY A 588 -5.34 12.12 26.86
CA GLY A 588 -6.76 12.28 26.60
C GLY A 588 -7.08 12.66 25.15
N LYS A 589 -6.13 12.58 24.23
CA LYS A 589 -6.37 12.83 22.80
C LYS A 589 -7.05 11.62 22.16
N LEU A 590 -8.11 11.88 21.41
CA LEU A 590 -8.84 10.86 20.66
C LEU A 590 -8.14 10.47 19.37
N HIS A 591 -8.07 9.19 19.12
CA HIS A 591 -7.53 8.59 17.90
C HIS A 591 -8.54 7.59 17.32
N ILE A 592 -8.66 7.51 16.01
CA ILE A 592 -9.48 6.51 15.33
C ILE A 592 -8.70 5.74 14.28
N THR A 593 -9.14 4.54 14.00
CA THR A 593 -8.73 3.76 12.83
C THR A 593 -9.98 3.11 12.22
N VAL A 594 -10.44 3.71 11.14
CA VAL A 594 -11.58 3.22 10.34
C VAL A 594 -11.16 3.23 8.88
N ALA A 595 -11.28 2.09 8.20
CA ALA A 595 -10.95 2.00 6.79
C ALA A 595 -11.92 2.88 5.98
N GLY A 596 -11.39 3.81 5.18
CA GLY A 596 -12.20 4.77 4.41
C GLY A 596 -12.43 6.13 5.10
N VAL A 597 -11.98 6.32 6.35
CA VAL A 597 -12.09 7.58 7.10
C VAL A 597 -10.69 8.15 7.35
N ILE A 598 -10.51 9.45 7.09
CA ILE A 598 -9.25 10.17 7.36
C ILE A 598 -9.06 10.29 8.86
N LYS A 599 -8.01 9.65 9.41
CA LYS A 599 -7.82 9.49 10.87
C LYS A 599 -7.98 10.77 11.69
N ASN A 600 -7.29 11.85 11.28
CA ASN A 600 -7.31 13.10 12.03
C ASN A 600 -8.63 13.88 11.86
N ALA A 601 -9.25 13.82 10.69
CA ALA A 601 -10.54 14.45 10.43
C ALA A 601 -11.64 13.70 11.17
N GLY A 602 -11.69 12.37 11.04
CA GLY A 602 -12.69 11.55 11.72
C GLY A 602 -12.56 11.58 13.26
N ALA A 603 -11.33 11.70 13.79
CA ALA A 603 -11.18 11.89 15.24
C ALA A 603 -11.80 13.21 15.71
N ARG A 604 -11.58 14.31 14.97
CA ARG A 604 -12.21 15.62 15.29
C ARG A 604 -13.73 15.59 15.16
N GLU A 605 -14.24 14.95 14.09
CA GLU A 605 -15.66 14.80 13.85
C GLU A 605 -16.33 13.98 14.97
N LEU A 606 -15.73 12.86 15.35
CA LEU A 606 -16.22 12.04 16.46
C LEU A 606 -16.16 12.79 17.79
N GLU A 607 -15.11 13.57 18.05
CA GLU A 607 -14.96 14.37 19.26
C GLU A 607 -16.03 15.47 19.36
N ALA A 608 -16.35 16.12 18.23
CA ALA A 608 -17.43 17.13 18.16
C ALA A 608 -18.81 16.57 18.47
N HIS A 609 -19.03 15.27 18.29
CA HIS A 609 -20.31 14.58 18.52
C HIS A 609 -20.38 13.83 19.85
N GLY A 610 -19.42 13.96 20.75
CA GLY A 610 -19.45 13.32 22.07
C GLY A 610 -18.29 12.35 22.35
N GLY A 611 -17.33 12.28 21.46
CA GLY A 611 -16.06 11.55 21.66
C GLY A 611 -16.19 10.03 21.53
N ILE A 612 -15.36 9.30 22.26
CA ILE A 612 -15.23 7.84 22.13
C ILE A 612 -16.54 7.09 22.39
N ARG A 613 -17.45 7.65 23.19
CA ARG A 613 -18.76 7.05 23.50
C ARG A 613 -19.70 6.98 22.30
N GLU A 614 -19.49 7.84 21.32
CA GLU A 614 -20.25 7.84 20.06
C GLU A 614 -19.63 6.92 18.99
N PHE A 615 -18.50 6.28 19.26
CA PHE A 615 -17.95 5.25 18.39
C PHE A 615 -18.76 3.94 18.50
N LYS A 616 -19.95 3.95 17.91
CA LYS A 616 -20.94 2.88 17.95
C LYS A 616 -21.51 2.61 16.56
N PRO A 617 -22.19 1.47 16.32
CA PRO A 617 -22.91 1.24 15.07
C PRO A 617 -23.83 2.41 14.74
N ASP A 618 -24.00 2.66 13.44
CA ASP A 618 -24.81 3.72 12.85
C ASP A 618 -24.27 5.15 13.03
N PHE A 619 -23.13 5.36 13.67
CA PHE A 619 -22.46 6.65 13.60
C PHE A 619 -21.98 6.91 12.17
N ILE A 620 -22.28 8.11 11.65
CA ILE A 620 -21.97 8.49 10.27
C ILE A 620 -20.87 9.56 10.28
N PHE A 621 -19.74 9.23 9.67
CA PHE A 621 -18.73 10.22 9.32
C PHE A 621 -19.16 10.91 8.02
N VAL A 622 -19.41 12.20 8.07
CA VAL A 622 -19.91 13.01 6.95
C VAL A 622 -18.79 13.84 6.32
N GLU A 623 -17.98 14.50 7.16
CA GLU A 623 -16.95 15.45 6.71
C GLU A 623 -15.59 14.81 6.53
N SER A 624 -15.32 13.73 7.25
CA SER A 624 -14.00 13.09 7.31
C SER A 624 -13.73 12.08 6.20
N GLY A 625 -14.71 11.76 5.38
CA GLY A 625 -14.54 10.95 4.16
C GLY A 625 -13.91 11.74 3.00
N GLY A 626 -13.99 13.09 3.01
CA GLY A 626 -13.57 13.92 1.89
C GLY A 626 -14.47 13.75 0.65
N LEU A 627 -13.94 14.12 -0.51
CA LEU A 627 -14.59 13.88 -1.80
C LEU A 627 -14.07 12.57 -2.41
N GLU A 628 -14.99 11.70 -2.80
CA GLU A 628 -14.69 10.49 -3.57
C GLU A 628 -14.97 10.72 -5.05
N ALA A 629 -13.98 10.44 -5.90
CA ALA A 629 -14.19 10.40 -7.34
C ALA A 629 -14.83 9.06 -7.72
N VAL A 630 -16.06 9.12 -8.22
CA VAL A 630 -16.77 7.99 -8.78
C VAL A 630 -16.67 8.07 -10.30
N TYR A 631 -16.35 6.96 -10.95
CA TYR A 631 -16.25 6.87 -12.41
C TYR A 631 -17.49 6.14 -12.95
N ASN A 632 -18.31 6.86 -13.70
CA ASN A 632 -19.48 6.28 -14.37
C ASN A 632 -19.06 5.40 -15.56
N ASP A 633 -19.91 4.45 -15.94
CA ASP A 633 -19.58 3.48 -16.99
C ASP A 633 -19.46 4.09 -18.40
N PHE A 634 -20.13 5.20 -18.67
CA PHE A 634 -20.10 5.85 -19.99
C PHE A 634 -19.96 7.37 -19.88
N PRO A 635 -18.88 7.96 -20.43
CA PRO A 635 -18.88 9.37 -20.74
C PRO A 635 -19.68 9.58 -22.03
N GLU A 636 -20.95 9.83 -21.95
CA GLU A 636 -21.61 10.51 -23.03
C GLU A 636 -21.08 11.94 -23.07
N ILE A 637 -20.36 12.29 -24.13
CA ILE A 637 -19.98 13.67 -24.42
C ILE A 637 -21.27 14.43 -24.63
N GLN A 638 -21.68 15.19 -23.63
CA GLN A 638 -22.86 16.02 -23.72
C GLN A 638 -22.44 17.49 -23.69
N ASP A 639 -23.00 18.27 -24.62
CA ASP A 639 -22.95 19.71 -24.53
C ASP A 639 -23.95 20.15 -23.45
N TYR A 640 -23.49 20.86 -22.46
CA TYR A 640 -24.31 21.42 -21.40
C TYR A 640 -24.27 22.95 -21.48
N GLU A 641 -25.41 23.60 -21.40
CA GLU A 641 -25.48 25.07 -21.50
C GLU A 641 -25.53 25.66 -20.07
N VAL A 642 -24.59 26.57 -19.76
CA VAL A 642 -24.54 27.31 -18.51
C VAL A 642 -24.31 28.78 -18.82
N ASP A 643 -25.19 29.64 -18.33
CA ASP A 643 -25.10 31.10 -18.49
C ASP A 643 -24.94 31.55 -19.96
N GLY A 644 -25.56 30.85 -20.89
CA GLY A 644 -25.46 31.13 -22.31
C GLY A 644 -24.18 30.65 -23.00
N HIS A 645 -23.32 29.93 -22.28
CA HIS A 645 -22.12 29.29 -22.82
C HIS A 645 -22.28 27.79 -22.94
N LYS A 646 -21.77 27.22 -24.03
CA LYS A 646 -21.67 25.78 -24.22
C LYS A 646 -20.48 25.20 -23.46
N LEU A 647 -20.75 24.25 -22.58
CA LEU A 647 -19.77 23.49 -21.84
C LEU A 647 -19.70 22.09 -22.40
N HIS A 648 -18.53 21.70 -22.88
CA HIS A 648 -18.30 20.37 -23.40
C HIS A 648 -17.80 19.43 -22.31
N ILE A 649 -18.59 18.37 -21.98
CA ILE A 649 -18.28 17.42 -20.94
C ILE A 649 -17.54 16.24 -21.53
N THR A 650 -16.29 16.07 -21.12
CA THR A 650 -15.38 15.05 -21.66
C THR A 650 -15.05 13.95 -20.65
N SER A 651 -15.52 14.08 -19.41
CA SER A 651 -15.19 13.12 -18.35
C SER A 651 -16.40 12.34 -17.85
N ASN A 652 -16.13 11.17 -17.28
CA ASN A 652 -17.11 10.34 -16.57
C ASN A 652 -16.95 10.46 -15.05
N VAL A 653 -16.27 11.50 -14.56
CA VAL A 653 -15.97 11.69 -13.15
C VAL A 653 -17.12 12.41 -12.46
N VAL A 654 -17.59 11.81 -11.37
CA VAL A 654 -18.50 12.44 -10.41
C VAL A 654 -17.79 12.56 -9.09
N LEU A 655 -17.69 13.78 -8.54
CA LEU A 655 -17.20 14.00 -7.19
C LEU A 655 -18.39 14.01 -6.23
N ARG A 656 -18.38 13.08 -5.27
CA ARG A 656 -19.41 12.99 -4.24
C ARG A 656 -18.79 13.09 -2.85
N PRO A 657 -19.47 13.72 -1.88
CA PRO A 657 -19.07 13.61 -0.48
C PRO A 657 -19.03 12.13 -0.08
N SER A 658 -17.89 11.69 0.45
CA SER A 658 -17.75 10.33 0.96
C SER A 658 -18.22 10.28 2.40
N THR A 659 -19.38 9.72 2.63
CA THR A 659 -19.88 9.41 3.98
C THR A 659 -19.50 7.98 4.34
N TYR A 660 -19.18 7.75 5.60
CA TYR A 660 -18.90 6.41 6.09
C TYR A 660 -19.75 6.10 7.32
N THR A 661 -20.62 5.13 7.22
CA THR A 661 -21.41 4.65 8.36
C THR A 661 -20.66 3.54 9.08
N LEU A 662 -20.39 3.71 10.36
CA LEU A 662 -19.89 2.64 11.21
C LEU A 662 -20.92 1.52 11.28
N GLY A 663 -20.49 0.31 10.96
CA GLY A 663 -21.36 -0.85 11.00
C GLY A 663 -20.60 -2.12 11.35
N ILE A 664 -21.33 -3.10 11.81
CA ILE A 664 -20.92 -4.48 11.96
C ILE A 664 -21.73 -5.33 10.98
N THR A 665 -21.18 -6.44 10.53
CA THR A 665 -21.92 -7.34 9.62
C THR A 665 -23.05 -8.05 10.37
N ASN A 666 -24.16 -8.34 9.69
CA ASN A 666 -25.28 -9.08 10.29
C ASN A 666 -24.84 -10.42 10.89
N GLU A 667 -23.87 -11.10 10.24
CA GLU A 667 -23.28 -12.35 10.73
C GLU A 667 -22.55 -12.14 12.06
N TYR A 668 -21.79 -11.05 12.18
CA TYR A 668 -21.08 -10.71 13.42
C TYR A 668 -22.06 -10.26 14.52
N GLU A 669 -23.09 -9.52 14.17
CA GLU A 669 -24.14 -9.14 15.09
C GLU A 669 -24.89 -10.36 15.64
N TYR A 670 -25.25 -11.30 14.78
CA TYR A 670 -25.83 -12.58 15.20
C TYR A 670 -24.92 -13.35 16.14
N LEU A 671 -23.60 -13.42 15.85
CA LEU A 671 -22.63 -14.05 16.74
C LEU A 671 -22.58 -13.39 18.12
N LEU A 672 -22.54 -12.06 18.16
CA LEU A 672 -22.56 -11.32 19.43
C LEU A 672 -23.82 -11.65 20.24
N LYS A 673 -24.96 -11.74 19.58
CA LYS A 673 -26.24 -12.13 20.16
C LYS A 673 -26.21 -13.49 20.82
N ILE A 674 -25.83 -14.52 20.08
CA ILE A 674 -25.79 -15.90 20.62
C ILE A 674 -24.68 -16.09 21.68
N SER A 675 -23.69 -15.19 21.70
CA SER A 675 -22.62 -15.15 22.72
C SER A 675 -23.07 -14.42 24.00
N GLY A 676 -24.31 -13.91 24.06
CA GLY A 676 -24.83 -13.16 25.22
C GLY A 676 -24.29 -11.74 25.35
N LEU A 677 -23.73 -11.18 24.27
CA LEU A 677 -23.02 -9.89 24.25
C LEU A 677 -23.87 -8.72 23.68
N GLU A 678 -25.16 -8.95 23.45
CA GLU A 678 -26.07 -7.95 22.87
C GLU A 678 -26.27 -6.70 23.70
N ASN A 679 -26.27 -6.85 25.02
CA ASN A 679 -26.76 -5.84 25.96
C ASN A 679 -25.67 -5.16 26.78
N TYR A 680 -24.41 -5.31 26.44
CA TYR A 680 -23.32 -4.74 27.24
C TYR A 680 -23.13 -3.23 27.08
N VAL A 681 -23.86 -2.57 26.16
CA VAL A 681 -23.77 -1.12 25.94
C VAL A 681 -24.49 -0.29 27.04
N ASP A 682 -25.41 -0.88 27.76
CA ASP A 682 -26.29 -0.17 28.74
C ASP A 682 -25.87 -0.31 30.21
N ILE A 683 -24.71 -0.85 30.53
CA ILE A 683 -24.29 -1.11 31.91
C ILE A 683 -23.29 -0.10 32.48
N PHE A 684 -23.00 1.01 31.77
CA PHE A 684 -22.14 2.07 32.34
C PHE A 684 -22.73 3.45 32.14
#